data_a5524faf47ca6f315345be68d37b5c26
#
_entry.id   a5524faf47ca6f315345be68d37b5c26
#
_cell.length_a   1.000
_cell.length_b   1.000
_cell.length_c   1.000
_cell.angle_alpha   90.00
_cell.angle_beta   90.00
_cell.angle_gamma   90.00
#
_symmetry.space_group_name_H-M   'P 1'
#
loop_
_entity.id
_entity.type
_entity.pdbx_description
1 polymer ?
#
loop_
_entity_poly.entity_id
_entity_poly.type
_entity_poly.pdbx_seq_one_letter_code
_entity_poly.pdbx_strand_id
1 'polypeptide(L)'
;MQEYWIDDEQSKKDILDYIKENAVTPKLVDNSSGVFTYKVSDFIVKSLSELILNDEVKYNPLIFGKNNTENIVSIGHLNDSFYLFKNDGSHEKIPGTYYILGDKQYNPKFKKLEGKNFYKFIREYNSYSEFLAGKKESYKFGGWSPRDPIEGLMLRQGYTYFKGMKAQEPSVLAFDIETTTSNPHHDGSEVVLISNTLRKDGVITKKLFDVNAYISDRSMIEDWAKWVREQDPSILCGHNVFSFDLDYLHVRSGRNLVIGRLEQPLVFADKPSHKRKDGSQSYEYYNATVFGREIIDTMFLSLSYDVGRKFISYGLKPIIEQLGLEKPGRIKWDFKADPVSEIKSNPEKWKQFREYCEDDGDDALALFDLMIPSFFYLNQSVPKTLQQMINTATGSQINSFMVRSYLQDSHSIAKTTKAESFEGAISMGIPGIYENVRKVDVASLYPSIMIEYDVYNKYKDPKRHMLKSLEIFRDERLKNKEAAELTGVKYYDDLQNAQKILINSMYGFMGAEGLNYNYPEGAALVTEKGREILLKGVKWATGREIIKVVKKIVNEGKENEKKTYEWVLDDKIEPSQGYTLVNVDTDSFSYVSDGQPTKEQFKKEIEQLNAIFPSLITWADDGVYSKVAVLKTKNYILKKHKDWCKPKELDKDGEPKITLKGSSLKDQKKEPALKEMLDVLIYEILNGNNKDKINTLIHKYQDEAMNVQNINRWCVKKTYTEKMREGEGKIALDVQNAVSEALNAKVINRIQEGDKIYLYNAVNGERQKKAKGELQFYKDGRPKMEKNTILKFPELFANDFNVEHYLERIKDTAEILAGVINNE
;
A
#
# COMPACT_ATOMS: atom_id res chain seq x y z
N MET A 1 2.44 -30.19 34.97
CA MET A 1 2.78 -28.75 34.92
C MET A 1 1.81 -28.06 35.85
N GLN A 2 2.29 -27.23 36.76
CA GLN A 2 1.44 -26.50 37.69
C GLN A 2 0.67 -25.42 36.91
N GLU A 3 -0.63 -25.26 37.21
CA GLU A 3 -1.48 -24.27 36.55
C GLU A 3 -1.81 -23.16 37.52
N TYR A 4 -1.72 -21.92 37.08
CA TYR A 4 -2.10 -20.71 37.80
C TYR A 4 -3.19 -19.97 37.02
N TRP A 5 -4.19 -19.49 37.75
CA TRP A 5 -5.22 -18.62 37.20
C TRP A 5 -4.95 -17.17 37.61
N ILE A 6 -5.12 -16.26 36.64
CA ILE A 6 -5.16 -14.82 36.87
C ILE A 6 -6.63 -14.40 36.85
N ASP A 7 -7.19 -14.16 38.01
CA ASP A 7 -8.58 -13.79 38.23
C ASP A 7 -8.76 -12.38 38.82
N ASP A 8 -7.65 -11.74 39.24
CA ASP A 8 -7.62 -10.38 39.77
C ASP A 8 -6.35 -9.62 39.36
N GLU A 9 -6.33 -8.29 39.55
CA GLU A 9 -5.20 -7.45 39.20
C GLU A 9 -3.92 -7.71 40.01
N GLN A 10 -4.06 -8.21 41.27
CA GLN A 10 -2.89 -8.55 42.08
C GLN A 10 -2.20 -9.81 41.54
N SER A 11 -2.97 -10.88 41.28
CA SER A 11 -2.45 -12.11 40.67
C SER A 11 -1.76 -11.82 39.33
N LYS A 12 -2.33 -10.89 38.54
CA LYS A 12 -1.74 -10.44 37.27
C LYS A 12 -0.41 -9.74 37.51
N LYS A 13 -0.35 -8.84 38.47
CA LYS A 13 0.87 -8.12 38.81
C LYS A 13 1.97 -9.07 39.30
N ASP A 14 1.63 -10.01 40.16
CA ASP A 14 2.58 -10.96 40.72
C ASP A 14 3.22 -11.85 39.64
N ILE A 15 2.43 -12.28 38.65
CA ILE A 15 2.93 -13.04 37.50
C ILE A 15 3.78 -12.19 36.60
N LEU A 16 3.39 -10.93 36.32
CA LEU A 16 4.18 -10.01 35.51
C LEU A 16 5.52 -9.66 36.17
N ASP A 17 5.53 -9.46 37.50
CA ASP A 17 6.74 -9.21 38.25
C ASP A 17 7.66 -10.44 38.25
N TYR A 18 7.10 -11.66 38.42
CA TYR A 18 7.88 -12.89 38.28
C TYR A 18 8.51 -13.04 36.89
N ILE A 19 7.76 -12.75 35.80
CA ILE A 19 8.24 -12.81 34.44
C ILE A 19 9.42 -11.82 34.23
N LYS A 20 9.31 -10.60 34.76
CA LYS A 20 10.36 -9.59 34.71
C LYS A 20 11.61 -9.97 35.49
N GLU A 21 11.43 -10.38 36.75
CA GLU A 21 12.54 -10.68 37.65
C GLU A 21 13.34 -11.90 37.18
N ASN A 22 12.69 -12.89 36.60
CA ASN A 22 13.33 -14.12 36.12
C ASN A 22 13.72 -14.09 34.65
N ALA A 23 13.49 -12.96 33.93
CA ALA A 23 13.71 -12.80 32.49
C ALA A 23 13.06 -13.95 31.67
N VAL A 24 11.89 -14.43 32.10
CA VAL A 24 11.15 -15.52 31.46
C VAL A 24 10.22 -14.92 30.41
N THR A 25 10.08 -15.58 29.28
CA THR A 25 9.17 -15.16 28.25
C THR A 25 7.97 -16.11 28.18
N PRO A 26 6.74 -15.63 28.46
CA PRO A 26 5.55 -16.48 28.38
C PRO A 26 5.22 -16.75 26.90
N LYS A 27 4.89 -18.02 26.62
CA LYS A 27 4.46 -18.45 25.30
C LYS A 27 2.97 -18.74 25.32
N LEU A 28 2.18 -18.01 24.51
CA LEU A 28 0.77 -18.31 24.31
C LEU A 28 0.63 -19.69 23.67
N VAL A 29 -0.11 -20.60 24.31
CA VAL A 29 -0.31 -21.98 23.86
C VAL A 29 -1.74 -22.24 23.42
N ASP A 30 -2.71 -21.50 23.94
CA ASP A 30 -4.12 -21.59 23.59
C ASP A 30 -4.87 -20.29 23.93
N ASN A 31 -5.83 -19.90 23.07
CA ASN A 31 -6.79 -18.81 23.29
C ASN A 31 -8.17 -19.11 22.69
N SER A 32 -8.43 -20.37 22.30
CA SER A 32 -9.63 -20.76 21.55
C SER A 32 -10.93 -20.74 22.36
N SER A 33 -10.84 -20.79 23.71
CA SER A 33 -11.97 -20.82 24.63
C SER A 33 -12.30 -19.46 25.27
N GLY A 34 -11.68 -18.36 24.82
CA GLY A 34 -11.75 -17.06 25.48
C GLY A 34 -10.86 -16.98 26.74
N VAL A 35 -10.12 -18.03 27.05
CA VAL A 35 -9.11 -18.06 28.08
C VAL A 35 -7.72 -18.07 27.45
N PHE A 36 -6.93 -17.05 27.75
CA PHE A 36 -5.54 -16.98 27.28
C PHE A 36 -4.70 -17.91 28.16
N THR A 37 -4.13 -18.94 27.53
CA THR A 37 -3.29 -19.93 28.23
C THR A 37 -1.83 -19.74 27.80
N TYR A 38 -0.98 -19.39 28.76
CA TYR A 38 0.44 -19.12 28.52
C TYR A 38 1.29 -20.20 29.21
N LYS A 39 2.31 -20.69 28.51
CA LYS A 39 3.40 -21.43 29.11
C LYS A 39 4.46 -20.45 29.59
N VAL A 40 4.72 -20.43 30.91
CA VAL A 40 5.73 -19.57 31.53
C VAL A 40 6.73 -20.50 32.23
N SER A 41 7.91 -20.68 31.60
CA SER A 41 8.91 -21.64 32.06
C SER A 41 8.33 -23.08 32.22
N ASP A 42 8.19 -23.59 33.40
CA ASP A 42 7.71 -24.93 33.73
C ASP A 42 6.28 -24.98 34.28
N PHE A 43 5.55 -23.88 34.22
CA PHE A 43 4.15 -23.81 34.63
C PHE A 43 3.25 -23.16 33.54
N ILE A 44 1.94 -23.30 33.74
CA ILE A 44 0.91 -22.72 32.83
C ILE A 44 0.20 -21.59 33.56
N VAL A 45 0.01 -20.48 32.88
CA VAL A 45 -0.82 -19.36 33.36
C VAL A 45 -2.06 -19.24 32.47
N LYS A 46 -3.23 -19.24 33.11
CA LYS A 46 -4.53 -19.03 32.46
C LYS A 46 -5.10 -17.67 32.87
N SER A 47 -5.58 -16.89 31.93
CA SER A 47 -6.14 -15.57 32.18
C SER A 47 -7.35 -15.31 31.30
N LEU A 48 -8.36 -14.63 31.82
CA LEU A 48 -9.53 -14.14 31.06
C LEU A 48 -9.19 -12.89 30.23
N SER A 49 -8.04 -12.28 30.49
CA SER A 49 -7.52 -11.15 29.71
C SER A 49 -6.11 -11.44 29.22
N GLU A 50 -5.75 -10.81 28.13
CA GLU A 50 -4.41 -10.91 27.57
C GLU A 50 -3.35 -10.43 28.58
N LEU A 51 -2.30 -11.23 28.76
CA LEU A 51 -1.12 -10.86 29.56
C LEU A 51 -0.34 -9.80 28.78
N ILE A 52 -0.53 -8.54 29.13
CA ILE A 52 0.23 -7.43 28.57
C ILE A 52 1.54 -7.31 29.36
N LEU A 53 2.65 -7.68 28.72
CA LEU A 53 3.98 -7.65 29.33
C LEU A 53 4.56 -6.25 29.55
N ASN A 54 3.88 -5.22 29.08
CA ASN A 54 4.27 -3.82 29.26
C ASN A 54 3.32 -3.10 30.19
N ASP A 55 3.78 -2.85 31.43
CA ASP A 55 3.19 -1.84 32.30
C ASP A 55 3.33 -0.46 31.68
N GLU A 56 2.26 0.35 31.84
CA GLU A 56 2.17 1.75 31.48
C GLU A 56 2.95 2.13 30.22
N VAL A 57 2.28 2.19 29.11
CA VAL A 57 2.83 2.80 27.89
C VAL A 57 3.24 4.23 28.24
N LYS A 58 4.49 4.42 28.67
CA LYS A 58 5.05 5.77 28.90
C LYS A 58 5.14 6.44 27.55
N TYR A 59 4.17 7.28 27.22
CA TYR A 59 4.16 8.03 25.99
C TYR A 59 5.33 9.01 25.95
N ASN A 60 6.38 8.64 25.21
CA ASN A 60 7.49 9.54 24.98
C ASN A 60 7.01 10.81 24.26
N PRO A 61 7.17 12.03 24.83
CA PRO A 61 6.65 13.27 24.26
C PRO A 61 7.18 13.60 22.85
N LEU A 62 8.37 13.10 22.49
CA LEU A 62 8.90 13.23 21.13
C LEU A 62 8.07 12.41 20.15
N ILE A 63 7.70 11.19 20.51
CA ILE A 63 6.97 10.25 19.66
C ILE A 63 5.46 10.59 19.67
N PHE A 64 4.84 10.74 20.84
CA PHE A 64 3.39 10.82 20.99
C PHE A 64 2.85 12.25 21.20
N GLY A 65 3.73 13.27 21.11
CA GLY A 65 3.35 14.65 21.44
C GLY A 65 3.29 14.91 22.94
N LYS A 66 3.32 16.18 23.32
CA LYS A 66 3.33 16.63 24.72
C LYS A 66 1.96 16.62 25.39
N ASN A 67 0.89 16.54 24.59
CA ASN A 67 -0.46 16.53 25.14
C ASN A 67 -0.82 15.13 25.67
N ASN A 68 -1.29 15.05 26.90
CA ASN A 68 -1.59 13.79 27.55
C ASN A 68 -3.08 13.39 27.46
N THR A 69 -3.90 14.10 26.67
CA THR A 69 -5.30 13.72 26.46
C THR A 69 -5.40 12.38 25.76
N GLU A 70 -6.09 11.44 26.37
CA GLU A 70 -6.27 10.08 25.87
C GLU A 70 -7.66 9.88 25.27
N ASN A 71 -7.83 8.75 24.57
CA ASN A 71 -9.11 8.26 24.02
C ASN A 71 -9.74 9.18 22.97
N ILE A 72 -8.97 10.06 22.32
CA ILE A 72 -9.46 10.90 21.21
C ILE A 72 -9.67 10.00 19.99
N VAL A 73 -10.92 9.90 19.51
CA VAL A 73 -11.28 9.12 18.31
C VAL A 73 -11.48 10.00 17.07
N SER A 74 -11.77 11.28 17.28
CA SER A 74 -11.88 12.26 16.20
C SER A 74 -11.75 13.68 16.73
N ILE A 75 -11.27 14.60 15.88
CA ILE A 75 -11.26 16.03 16.15
C ILE A 75 -12.11 16.73 15.08
N GLY A 76 -13.11 17.47 15.49
CA GLY A 76 -13.92 18.31 14.60
C GLY A 76 -13.48 19.77 14.65
N HIS A 77 -13.53 20.48 13.53
CA HIS A 77 -13.37 21.93 13.48
C HIS A 77 -14.68 22.56 13.01
N LEU A 78 -15.24 23.44 13.82
CA LEU A 78 -16.49 24.14 13.51
C LEU A 78 -16.40 25.61 13.98
N ASN A 79 -16.59 26.54 13.05
CA ASN A 79 -16.39 27.95 13.28
C ASN A 79 -15.00 28.27 13.85
N ASP A 80 -14.89 28.92 14.99
CA ASP A 80 -13.64 29.28 15.67
C ASP A 80 -13.27 28.30 16.79
N SER A 81 -13.76 27.05 16.75
CA SER A 81 -13.56 26.07 17.82
C SER A 81 -13.21 24.70 17.29
N PHE A 82 -12.47 23.95 18.10
CA PHE A 82 -12.25 22.52 17.90
C PHE A 82 -13.05 21.70 18.90
N TYR A 83 -13.43 20.51 18.50
CA TYR A 83 -14.17 19.55 19.32
C TYR A 83 -13.38 18.25 19.37
N LEU A 84 -12.95 17.87 20.58
CA LEU A 84 -12.25 16.61 20.81
C LEU A 84 -13.29 15.54 21.17
N PHE A 85 -13.58 14.62 20.29
CA PHE A 85 -14.51 13.53 20.52
C PHE A 85 -13.77 12.32 21.08
N LYS A 86 -14.26 11.78 22.19
CA LYS A 86 -13.69 10.62 22.88
C LYS A 86 -14.45 9.34 22.61
N ASN A 87 -13.83 8.21 22.90
CA ASN A 87 -14.41 6.87 22.65
C ASN A 87 -15.68 6.60 23.48
N ASP A 88 -15.82 7.22 24.63
CA ASP A 88 -17.00 7.12 25.50
C ASP A 88 -18.21 7.95 25.00
N GLY A 89 -18.11 8.59 23.83
CA GLY A 89 -19.11 9.48 23.26
C GLY A 89 -19.07 10.91 23.77
N SER A 90 -18.28 11.20 24.81
CA SER A 90 -18.09 12.56 25.30
C SER A 90 -17.30 13.42 24.33
N HIS A 91 -17.45 14.74 24.42
CA HIS A 91 -16.63 15.69 23.67
C HIS A 91 -16.28 16.92 24.50
N GLU A 92 -15.13 17.49 24.18
CA GLU A 92 -14.61 18.70 24.76
C GLU A 92 -14.51 19.78 23.69
N LYS A 93 -15.06 20.97 23.95
CA LYS A 93 -14.90 22.12 23.07
C LYS A 93 -13.72 22.95 23.53
N ILE A 94 -12.76 23.18 22.63
CA ILE A 94 -11.57 24.00 22.86
C ILE A 94 -11.52 25.18 21.90
N PRO A 95 -10.92 26.32 22.29
CA PRO A 95 -10.84 27.49 21.42
C PRO A 95 -9.96 27.27 20.22
N GLY A 96 -10.20 28.02 19.16
CA GLY A 96 -9.41 28.02 17.94
C GLY A 96 -7.96 28.39 18.21
N THR A 97 -7.06 27.64 17.58
CA THR A 97 -5.61 27.92 17.58
C THR A 97 -5.12 27.79 16.14
N TYR A 98 -4.97 28.93 15.48
CA TYR A 98 -4.49 28.99 14.10
C TYR A 98 -3.23 29.81 14.07
N TYR A 99 -2.32 29.53 13.13
CA TYR A 99 -1.05 30.26 13.07
C TYR A 99 -0.44 30.29 11.67
N ILE A 100 0.39 31.30 11.47
CA ILE A 100 1.22 31.49 10.28
C ILE A 100 2.66 31.66 10.74
N LEU A 101 3.58 30.99 10.08
CA LEU A 101 5.02 31.10 10.31
C LEU A 101 5.63 32.02 9.26
N GLY A 102 6.60 32.81 9.66
CA GLY A 102 7.37 33.74 8.81
C GLY A 102 8.86 33.65 9.06
N ASP A 103 9.64 34.06 8.06
CA ASP A 103 11.09 34.12 8.16
C ASP A 103 11.60 35.38 8.91
N LYS A 104 10.75 36.41 9.03
CA LYS A 104 11.00 37.67 9.76
C LYS A 104 9.74 38.17 10.46
N GLN A 105 9.91 39.19 11.29
CA GLN A 105 8.79 39.86 11.96
C GLN A 105 8.13 40.88 11.02
N TYR A 106 7.10 40.45 10.32
CA TYR A 106 6.34 41.27 9.37
C TYR A 106 5.51 42.38 10.03
N ASN A 107 5.05 42.14 11.29
CA ASN A 107 4.39 43.13 12.13
C ASN A 107 4.57 42.73 13.61
N PRO A 108 4.23 43.58 14.58
CA PRO A 108 4.43 43.32 16.01
C PRO A 108 3.69 42.09 16.56
N LYS A 109 2.67 41.56 15.85
CA LYS A 109 1.93 40.35 16.25
C LYS A 109 2.72 39.06 15.96
N PHE A 110 3.79 39.13 15.14
CA PHE A 110 4.70 38.01 14.94
C PHE A 110 5.70 37.91 16.10
N LYS A 111 5.58 36.83 16.86
CA LYS A 111 6.49 36.52 17.98
C LYS A 111 7.63 35.65 17.48
N LYS A 112 8.82 35.86 18.03
CA LYS A 112 10.02 35.09 17.68
C LYS A 112 9.95 33.69 18.31
N LEU A 113 10.28 32.68 17.52
CA LEU A 113 10.49 31.29 17.94
C LEU A 113 11.98 31.09 18.30
N GLU A 114 12.25 30.07 19.11
CA GLU A 114 13.61 29.62 19.39
C GLU A 114 14.30 29.06 18.16
N GLY A 115 15.64 28.98 18.19
CA GLY A 115 16.44 28.36 17.13
C GLY A 115 16.65 29.24 15.90
N LYS A 116 17.32 28.64 14.90
CA LYS A 116 17.86 29.34 13.72
C LYS A 116 17.24 28.88 12.39
N ASN A 117 16.23 27.98 12.42
CA ASN A 117 15.56 27.51 11.22
C ASN A 117 14.88 28.64 10.46
N PHE A 118 14.49 28.41 9.20
CA PHE A 118 14.00 29.43 8.27
C PHE A 118 12.78 30.17 8.80
N TYR A 119 11.72 29.44 9.22
CA TYR A 119 10.50 30.02 9.78
C TYR A 119 10.69 30.26 11.29
N LYS A 120 11.17 31.41 11.65
CA LYS A 120 11.59 31.77 13.02
C LYS A 120 10.65 32.72 13.73
N PHE A 121 9.51 33.06 13.13
CA PHE A 121 8.46 33.87 13.74
C PHE A 121 7.11 33.21 13.55
N ILE A 122 6.23 33.37 14.52
CA ILE A 122 4.87 32.85 14.53
C ILE A 122 3.88 33.99 14.82
N ARG A 123 2.78 34.04 14.06
CA ARG A 123 1.61 34.83 14.41
C ARG A 123 0.45 33.88 14.64
N GLU A 124 -0.15 33.97 15.82
CA GLU A 124 -1.30 33.16 16.23
C GLU A 124 -2.61 33.96 16.06
N TYR A 125 -3.70 33.24 15.84
CA TYR A 125 -5.04 33.76 15.61
C TYR A 125 -6.03 32.92 16.40
N ASN A 126 -7.06 33.57 16.98
CA ASN A 126 -8.15 32.88 17.66
C ASN A 126 -9.40 32.75 16.76
N SER A 127 -9.49 33.56 15.71
CA SER A 127 -10.57 33.48 14.70
C SER A 127 -10.06 32.85 13.40
N TYR A 128 -10.85 31.90 12.88
CA TYR A 128 -10.55 31.23 11.62
C TYR A 128 -10.63 32.17 10.42
N SER A 129 -11.61 33.12 10.45
CA SER A 129 -11.74 34.12 9.38
C SER A 129 -10.54 35.06 9.33
N GLU A 130 -10.04 35.54 10.48
CA GLU A 130 -8.82 36.33 10.54
C GLU A 130 -7.58 35.54 10.09
N PHE A 131 -7.50 34.27 10.45
CA PHE A 131 -6.44 33.37 9.98
C PHE A 131 -6.46 33.20 8.46
N LEU A 132 -7.65 32.98 7.84
CA LEU A 132 -7.76 32.89 6.38
C LEU A 132 -7.35 34.16 5.68
N ALA A 133 -7.74 35.34 6.21
CA ALA A 133 -7.29 36.63 5.71
C ALA A 133 -5.77 36.77 5.81
N GLY A 134 -5.19 36.46 6.96
CA GLY A 134 -3.74 36.45 7.17
C GLY A 134 -3.00 35.44 6.30
N LYS A 135 -3.58 34.26 6.07
CA LYS A 135 -3.02 33.23 5.17
C LYS A 135 -2.94 33.72 3.74
N LYS A 136 -4.01 34.37 3.24
CA LYS A 136 -4.02 34.98 1.91
C LYS A 136 -2.93 36.08 1.78
N GLU A 137 -2.73 36.88 2.81
CA GLU A 137 -1.65 37.88 2.87
C GLU A 137 -0.26 37.22 2.89
N SER A 138 -0.13 36.10 3.63
CA SER A 138 1.16 35.43 3.83
C SER A 138 1.77 34.86 2.55
N TYR A 139 0.97 34.57 1.53
CA TYR A 139 1.50 34.16 0.22
C TYR A 139 2.43 35.18 -0.42
N LYS A 140 2.25 36.46 -0.13
CA LYS A 140 3.09 37.56 -0.66
C LYS A 140 4.53 37.52 -0.10
N PHE A 141 4.74 36.88 1.05
CA PHE A 141 6.06 36.78 1.69
C PHE A 141 6.53 35.35 1.93
N GLY A 142 5.89 34.36 1.31
CA GLY A 142 6.27 32.97 1.46
C GLY A 142 6.08 32.40 2.87
N GLY A 143 5.07 32.89 3.59
CA GLY A 143 4.68 32.36 4.90
C GLY A 143 4.23 30.91 4.79
N TRP A 144 4.39 30.17 5.86
CA TRP A 144 3.96 28.77 5.96
C TRP A 144 2.84 28.63 6.99
N SER A 145 1.85 27.83 6.66
CA SER A 145 0.76 27.44 7.58
C SER A 145 0.34 26.01 7.30
N PRO A 146 -0.24 25.29 8.28
CA PRO A 146 -0.89 24.02 8.03
C PRO A 146 -1.97 24.15 6.96
N ARG A 147 -2.16 23.11 6.17
CA ARG A 147 -3.24 23.08 5.17
C ARG A 147 -4.60 22.86 5.82
N ASP A 148 -4.62 22.02 6.83
CA ASP A 148 -5.79 21.60 7.60
C ASP A 148 -5.73 22.22 9.00
N PRO A 149 -6.82 22.83 9.50
CA PRO A 149 -6.88 23.38 10.86
C PRO A 149 -6.67 22.34 11.95
N ILE A 150 -7.19 21.11 11.78
CA ILE A 150 -7.06 20.00 12.74
C ILE A 150 -5.59 19.58 12.83
N GLU A 151 -4.93 19.36 11.70
CA GLU A 151 -3.48 19.12 11.68
C GLU A 151 -2.73 20.25 12.37
N GLY A 152 -3.11 21.51 12.10
CA GLY A 152 -2.54 22.69 12.73
C GLY A 152 -2.60 22.67 14.25
N LEU A 153 -3.76 22.34 14.80
CA LEU A 153 -3.97 22.14 16.23
C LEU A 153 -3.02 21.05 16.80
N MET A 154 -2.99 19.89 16.15
CA MET A 154 -2.19 18.75 16.57
C MET A 154 -0.69 19.07 16.55
N LEU A 155 -0.22 19.78 15.52
CA LEU A 155 1.17 20.24 15.40
C LEU A 155 1.57 21.20 16.50
N ARG A 156 0.70 22.12 16.87
CA ARG A 156 0.99 23.18 17.84
C ARG A 156 0.84 22.73 19.28
N GLN A 157 -0.21 21.96 19.57
CA GLN A 157 -0.60 21.56 20.93
C GLN A 157 -0.22 20.12 21.29
N GLY A 158 0.22 19.31 20.31
CA GLY A 158 0.74 17.96 20.56
C GLY A 158 -0.33 16.89 20.78
N TYR A 159 -1.57 17.14 20.38
CA TYR A 159 -2.61 16.10 20.37
C TYR A 159 -2.27 15.00 19.38
N THR A 160 -2.68 13.78 19.68
CA THR A 160 -2.70 12.63 18.78
C THR A 160 -3.99 11.84 18.96
N TYR A 161 -4.37 11.05 17.95
CA TYR A 161 -5.52 10.17 18.04
C TYR A 161 -5.16 8.88 18.79
N PHE A 162 -6.18 8.26 19.37
CA PHE A 162 -6.17 6.89 19.92
C PHE A 162 -5.15 6.62 21.02
N LYS A 163 -4.54 7.64 21.61
CA LYS A 163 -3.66 7.46 22.76
C LYS A 163 -4.41 6.74 23.88
N GLY A 164 -3.83 5.67 24.46
CA GLY A 164 -4.47 4.83 25.47
C GLY A 164 -5.41 3.74 24.92
N MET A 165 -5.58 3.61 23.59
CA MET A 165 -6.57 2.73 22.99
C MET A 165 -5.96 1.57 22.21
N LYS A 166 -6.72 0.48 22.08
CA LYS A 166 -6.49 -0.63 21.14
C LYS A 166 -7.33 -0.46 19.86
N ALA A 167 -6.87 -1.05 18.76
CA ALA A 167 -7.50 -0.88 17.44
C ALA A 167 -8.95 -1.38 17.36
N GLN A 168 -9.38 -2.28 18.26
CA GLN A 168 -10.74 -2.82 18.32
C GLN A 168 -11.72 -1.98 19.12
N GLU A 169 -11.24 -1.01 19.91
CA GLU A 169 -12.08 -0.24 20.83
C GLU A 169 -12.95 0.83 20.15
N PRO A 170 -12.48 1.56 19.11
CA PRO A 170 -13.35 2.51 18.44
C PRO A 170 -14.55 1.82 17.79
N SER A 171 -15.72 2.44 17.89
CA SER A 171 -16.92 2.00 17.17
C SER A 171 -16.76 2.24 15.67
N VAL A 172 -17.07 1.22 14.87
CA VAL A 172 -16.89 1.22 13.41
C VAL A 172 -18.20 0.81 12.75
N LEU A 173 -18.70 1.60 11.83
CA LEU A 173 -19.81 1.27 10.95
C LEU A 173 -19.28 1.04 9.53
N ALA A 174 -19.33 -0.20 9.08
CA ALA A 174 -19.18 -0.53 7.68
C ALA A 174 -20.53 -0.43 6.99
N PHE A 175 -20.56 0.20 5.81
CA PHE A 175 -21.76 0.34 5.01
C PHE A 175 -21.46 0.19 3.53
N ASP A 176 -22.46 -0.24 2.79
CA ASP A 176 -22.45 -0.40 1.34
C ASP A 176 -23.82 -0.09 0.77
N ILE A 177 -23.90 0.41 -0.46
CA ILE A 177 -25.17 0.75 -1.10
C ILE A 177 -25.33 -0.02 -2.42
N GLU A 178 -26.59 -0.37 -2.68
CA GLU A 178 -26.99 -0.89 -3.99
C GLU A 178 -27.91 0.11 -4.69
N THR A 179 -27.72 0.29 -5.99
CA THR A 179 -28.36 1.36 -6.76
C THR A 179 -28.90 0.85 -8.09
N THR A 180 -29.95 1.49 -8.61
CA THR A 180 -30.49 1.16 -9.94
C THR A 180 -29.57 1.55 -11.08
N THR A 181 -28.72 2.58 -10.88
CA THR A 181 -27.76 3.07 -11.86
C THR A 181 -26.46 3.41 -11.16
N SER A 182 -25.37 3.47 -11.87
CA SER A 182 -24.07 3.85 -11.30
C SER A 182 -23.81 5.37 -11.22
N ASN A 183 -24.75 6.21 -11.71
CA ASN A 183 -24.64 7.65 -11.65
C ASN A 183 -25.90 8.24 -11.00
N PRO A 184 -25.79 8.94 -9.85
CA PRO A 184 -26.92 9.48 -9.09
C PRO A 184 -27.72 10.55 -9.85
N HIS A 185 -27.20 11.10 -10.93
CA HIS A 185 -27.81 12.16 -11.74
C HIS A 185 -28.65 11.63 -12.92
N HIS A 186 -28.61 10.33 -13.20
CA HIS A 186 -29.40 9.76 -14.29
C HIS A 186 -30.88 9.66 -13.90
N ASP A 187 -31.75 9.78 -14.91
CA ASP A 187 -33.17 9.51 -14.74
C ASP A 187 -33.39 8.05 -14.29
N GLY A 188 -34.23 7.87 -13.27
CA GLY A 188 -34.47 6.56 -12.66
C GLY A 188 -33.38 6.11 -11.68
N SER A 189 -32.43 6.97 -11.32
CA SER A 189 -31.44 6.69 -10.28
C SER A 189 -32.10 6.60 -8.91
N GLU A 190 -31.88 5.49 -8.22
CA GLU A 190 -32.45 5.23 -6.89
C GLU A 190 -31.45 4.43 -6.07
N VAL A 191 -31.30 4.73 -4.78
CA VAL A 191 -30.65 3.85 -3.80
C VAL A 191 -31.68 2.82 -3.35
N VAL A 192 -31.45 1.55 -3.62
CA VAL A 192 -32.41 0.49 -3.34
C VAL A 192 -32.16 -0.24 -2.04
N LEU A 193 -30.91 -0.40 -1.64
CA LEU A 193 -30.50 -1.01 -0.37
C LEU A 193 -29.35 -0.21 0.25
N ILE A 194 -29.31 -0.16 1.59
CA ILE A 194 -28.13 0.31 2.35
C ILE A 194 -27.85 -0.73 3.43
N SER A 195 -26.79 -1.50 3.27
CA SER A 195 -26.35 -2.45 4.27
C SER A 195 -25.46 -1.79 5.32
N ASN A 196 -25.52 -2.27 6.54
CA ASN A 196 -24.77 -1.75 7.66
C ASN A 196 -24.32 -2.87 8.58
N THR A 197 -23.04 -2.90 8.88
CA THR A 197 -22.43 -3.77 9.89
C THR A 197 -21.69 -2.90 10.90
N LEU A 198 -22.28 -2.72 12.08
CA LEU A 198 -21.75 -1.90 13.17
C LEU A 198 -21.00 -2.79 14.16
N ARG A 199 -19.74 -2.49 14.43
CA ARG A 199 -18.97 -3.01 15.55
C ARG A 199 -18.86 -1.92 16.62
N LYS A 200 -19.44 -2.19 17.79
CA LYS A 200 -19.40 -1.28 18.95
C LYS A 200 -19.33 -2.11 20.25
N ASP A 201 -18.39 -1.78 21.12
CA ASP A 201 -18.19 -2.44 22.41
C ASP A 201 -18.07 -3.98 22.30
N GLY A 202 -17.39 -4.45 21.23
CA GLY A 202 -17.23 -5.89 20.93
C GLY A 202 -18.47 -6.57 20.34
N VAL A 203 -19.58 -5.84 20.18
CA VAL A 203 -20.84 -6.37 19.62
C VAL A 203 -20.97 -6.00 18.17
N ILE A 204 -21.38 -6.96 17.33
CA ILE A 204 -21.74 -6.72 15.93
C ILE A 204 -23.25 -6.59 15.80
N THR A 205 -23.71 -5.48 15.26
CA THR A 205 -25.11 -5.20 14.94
C THR A 205 -25.25 -4.97 13.45
N LYS A 206 -26.20 -5.66 12.80
CA LYS A 206 -26.49 -5.47 11.36
C LYS A 206 -27.84 -4.79 11.18
N LYS A 207 -27.92 -3.92 10.19
CA LYS A 207 -29.18 -3.31 9.77
C LYS A 207 -29.17 -3.07 8.27
N LEU A 208 -30.19 -3.57 7.60
CA LEU A 208 -30.44 -3.32 6.19
C LEU A 208 -31.60 -2.34 6.05
N PHE A 209 -31.41 -1.27 5.29
CA PHE A 209 -32.46 -0.39 4.84
C PHE A 209 -32.86 -0.80 3.43
N ASP A 210 -34.14 -1.07 3.22
CA ASP A 210 -34.71 -1.55 1.98
C ASP A 210 -35.75 -0.55 1.49
N VAL A 211 -35.54 -0.01 0.30
CA VAL A 211 -36.39 1.03 -0.28
C VAL A 211 -37.87 0.64 -0.36
N ASN A 212 -38.18 -0.64 -0.42
CA ASN A 212 -39.58 -1.13 -0.45
C ASN A 212 -40.35 -0.83 0.87
N ALA A 213 -39.65 -0.48 1.94
CA ALA A 213 -40.26 -0.06 3.19
C ALA A 213 -40.49 1.46 3.27
N TYR A 214 -40.13 2.21 2.25
CA TYR A 214 -40.17 3.69 2.25
C TYR A 214 -40.94 4.21 1.03
N ILE A 215 -41.39 5.48 1.11
CA ILE A 215 -42.06 6.17 0.00
C ILE A 215 -41.07 6.58 -1.12
N SER A 216 -39.78 6.71 -0.78
CA SER A 216 -38.70 7.04 -1.72
C SER A 216 -37.34 6.68 -1.12
N ASP A 217 -36.32 6.57 -1.97
CA ASP A 217 -34.93 6.40 -1.51
C ASP A 217 -34.47 7.59 -0.65
N ARG A 218 -34.92 8.78 -0.92
CA ARG A 218 -34.65 9.97 -0.10
C ARG A 218 -35.13 9.79 1.33
N SER A 219 -36.36 9.33 1.55
CA SER A 219 -36.89 9.11 2.90
C SER A 219 -36.16 7.97 3.62
N MET A 220 -35.72 6.94 2.87
CA MET A 220 -34.87 5.88 3.39
C MET A 220 -33.49 6.40 3.81
N ILE A 221 -32.86 7.26 3.00
CA ILE A 221 -31.56 7.88 3.30
C ILE A 221 -31.65 8.80 4.53
N GLU A 222 -32.72 9.56 4.68
CA GLU A 222 -32.96 10.41 5.84
C GLU A 222 -33.09 9.58 7.14
N ASP A 223 -33.79 8.45 7.10
CA ASP A 223 -33.92 7.51 8.23
C ASP A 223 -32.58 6.80 8.51
N TRP A 224 -31.86 6.37 7.49
CA TRP A 224 -30.49 5.87 7.62
C TRP A 224 -29.57 6.89 8.29
N ALA A 225 -29.58 8.13 7.83
CA ALA A 225 -28.76 9.19 8.41
C ALA A 225 -29.11 9.46 9.88
N LYS A 226 -30.38 9.40 10.25
CA LYS A 226 -30.84 9.47 11.63
C LYS A 226 -30.30 8.30 12.44
N TRP A 227 -30.42 7.08 11.94
CA TRP A 227 -29.91 5.88 12.60
C TRP A 227 -28.39 5.95 12.81
N VAL A 228 -27.60 6.41 11.82
CA VAL A 228 -26.14 6.62 11.96
C VAL A 228 -25.83 7.57 13.12
N ARG A 229 -26.59 8.66 13.28
CA ARG A 229 -26.41 9.59 14.40
C ARG A 229 -26.77 8.95 15.75
N GLU A 230 -27.80 8.14 15.81
CA GLU A 230 -28.24 7.42 17.02
C GLU A 230 -27.22 6.35 17.45
N GLN A 231 -26.65 5.63 16.50
CA GLN A 231 -25.60 4.64 16.80
C GLN A 231 -24.26 5.27 17.18
N ASP A 232 -24.01 6.47 16.72
CA ASP A 232 -22.82 7.29 16.97
C ASP A 232 -21.49 6.55 16.72
N PRO A 233 -21.25 5.95 15.54
CA PRO A 233 -19.97 5.35 15.22
C PRO A 233 -18.86 6.41 15.16
N SER A 234 -17.68 6.09 15.64
CA SER A 234 -16.49 6.95 15.53
C SER A 234 -15.87 6.91 14.13
N ILE A 235 -15.98 5.75 13.48
CA ILE A 235 -15.43 5.50 12.16
C ILE A 235 -16.54 4.99 11.22
N LEU A 236 -16.61 5.58 10.03
CA LEU A 236 -17.41 5.10 8.92
C LEU A 236 -16.47 4.43 7.91
N CYS A 237 -16.73 3.22 7.48
CA CYS A 237 -15.93 2.57 6.45
C CYS A 237 -16.80 1.90 5.39
N GLY A 238 -16.24 1.70 4.22
CA GLY A 238 -16.80 0.99 3.10
C GLY A 238 -15.77 0.92 1.97
N HIS A 239 -16.12 0.32 0.85
CA HIS A 239 -15.17 0.08 -0.23
C HIS A 239 -15.42 0.99 -1.42
N ASN A 240 -14.48 1.91 -1.73
CA ASN A 240 -14.61 2.96 -2.75
C ASN A 240 -15.66 4.03 -2.40
N VAL A 241 -15.87 4.27 -1.12
CA VAL A 241 -16.93 5.14 -0.60
C VAL A 241 -16.82 6.61 -1.02
N PHE A 242 -15.59 7.12 -1.25
CA PHE A 242 -15.41 8.50 -1.69
C PHE A 242 -15.87 8.74 -3.13
N SER A 243 -15.72 7.74 -4.00
CA SER A 243 -16.04 7.88 -5.41
C SER A 243 -17.43 7.35 -5.77
N PHE A 244 -18.11 6.66 -4.85
CA PHE A 244 -19.42 6.08 -5.13
C PHE A 244 -20.43 6.32 -4.00
N ASP A 245 -20.36 5.59 -2.89
CA ASP A 245 -21.43 5.53 -1.91
C ASP A 245 -21.79 6.90 -1.31
N LEU A 246 -20.77 7.64 -0.83
CA LEU A 246 -20.99 8.93 -0.19
C LEU A 246 -21.49 9.98 -1.18
N ASP A 247 -20.97 9.99 -2.40
CA ASP A 247 -21.43 10.92 -3.43
C ASP A 247 -22.87 10.60 -3.83
N TYR A 248 -23.19 9.32 -4.04
CA TYR A 248 -24.52 8.88 -4.38
C TYR A 248 -25.54 9.24 -3.31
N LEU A 249 -25.28 8.90 -2.06
CA LEU A 249 -26.13 9.24 -0.91
C LEU A 249 -26.29 10.75 -0.75
N HIS A 250 -25.20 11.51 -0.94
CA HIS A 250 -25.22 12.97 -0.85
C HIS A 250 -26.13 13.59 -1.92
N VAL A 251 -25.99 13.16 -3.16
CA VAL A 251 -26.85 13.66 -4.26
C VAL A 251 -28.32 13.28 -4.03
N ARG A 252 -28.61 12.02 -3.66
CA ARG A 252 -29.97 11.52 -3.45
C ARG A 252 -30.64 12.10 -2.22
N SER A 253 -29.88 12.51 -1.20
CA SER A 253 -30.38 13.27 -0.04
C SER A 253 -30.72 14.74 -0.35
N GLY A 254 -30.54 15.18 -1.59
CA GLY A 254 -30.67 16.59 -1.96
C GLY A 254 -29.48 17.44 -1.53
N ARG A 255 -28.31 16.86 -1.43
CA ARG A 255 -27.03 17.47 -0.99
C ARG A 255 -27.04 17.96 0.45
N ASN A 256 -27.84 17.33 1.30
CA ASN A 256 -27.92 17.63 2.73
C ASN A 256 -27.91 16.35 3.55
N LEU A 257 -26.85 15.55 3.40
CA LEU A 257 -26.68 14.30 4.13
C LEU A 257 -26.12 14.60 5.53
N VAL A 258 -26.98 14.62 6.54
CA VAL A 258 -26.63 14.95 7.93
C VAL A 258 -26.27 13.68 8.69
N ILE A 259 -25.00 13.28 8.67
CA ILE A 259 -24.44 12.11 9.36
C ILE A 259 -23.31 12.46 10.33
N GLY A 260 -22.94 13.72 10.43
CA GLY A 260 -21.93 14.19 11.39
C GLY A 260 -22.48 14.32 12.81
N ARG A 261 -21.58 14.32 13.76
CA ARG A 261 -21.88 14.70 15.15
C ARG A 261 -22.33 16.15 15.21
N LEU A 262 -23.09 16.51 16.25
CA LEU A 262 -23.72 17.83 16.39
C LEU A 262 -24.55 18.23 15.14
N GLU A 263 -25.21 17.24 14.52
CA GLU A 263 -26.07 17.40 13.34
C GLU A 263 -25.42 18.15 12.17
N GLN A 264 -24.09 17.96 12.00
CA GLN A 264 -23.40 18.57 10.86
C GLN A 264 -23.55 17.71 9.60
N PRO A 265 -23.74 18.35 8.44
CA PRO A 265 -23.83 17.63 7.18
C PRO A 265 -22.46 17.10 6.72
N LEU A 266 -22.50 16.12 5.83
CA LEU A 266 -21.35 15.70 5.02
C LEU A 266 -20.91 16.85 4.13
N VAL A 267 -19.60 17.10 4.05
CA VAL A 267 -19.00 18.14 3.21
C VAL A 267 -17.94 17.52 2.30
N PHE A 268 -18.08 17.75 1.00
CA PHE A 268 -17.04 17.41 0.02
C PHE A 268 -16.08 18.58 -0.20
N ALA A 269 -14.84 18.27 -0.50
CA ALA A 269 -13.84 19.26 -0.90
C ALA A 269 -14.17 19.84 -2.29
N ASP A 270 -13.87 21.12 -2.52
CA ASP A 270 -14.09 21.79 -3.80
C ASP A 270 -13.13 21.31 -4.93
N LYS A 271 -12.04 20.66 -4.55
CA LYS A 271 -11.01 20.20 -5.48
C LYS A 271 -10.72 18.74 -5.29
N PRO A 272 -10.46 18.00 -6.38
CA PRO A 272 -10.12 16.62 -6.28
C PRO A 272 -8.77 16.40 -5.58
N SER A 273 -8.66 15.26 -4.94
CA SER A 273 -7.46 14.70 -4.35
C SER A 273 -7.03 13.46 -5.13
N HIS A 274 -5.78 13.06 -4.96
CA HIS A 274 -5.24 11.90 -5.68
C HIS A 274 -4.67 10.88 -4.71
N LYS A 275 -5.20 9.67 -4.71
CA LYS A 275 -4.61 8.51 -4.03
C LYS A 275 -3.72 7.77 -5.01
N ARG A 276 -2.41 7.77 -4.76
CA ARG A 276 -1.45 7.07 -5.63
C ARG A 276 -1.59 5.55 -5.49
N LYS A 277 -1.69 4.88 -6.62
CA LYS A 277 -1.62 3.42 -6.72
C LYS A 277 -0.16 2.97 -6.88
N ASP A 278 0.57 3.61 -7.77
CA ASP A 278 1.99 3.40 -8.03
C ASP A 278 2.61 4.70 -8.59
N GLY A 279 3.86 4.65 -9.03
CA GLY A 279 4.54 5.85 -9.57
C GLY A 279 3.89 6.44 -10.84
N SER A 280 3.03 5.67 -11.52
CA SER A 280 2.43 6.02 -12.81
C SER A 280 0.91 6.16 -12.78
N GLN A 281 0.24 5.65 -11.74
CA GLN A 281 -1.22 5.63 -11.63
C GLN A 281 -1.69 6.21 -10.30
N SER A 282 -2.77 6.98 -10.35
CA SER A 282 -3.45 7.51 -9.17
C SER A 282 -4.97 7.42 -9.37
N TYR A 283 -5.69 7.31 -8.25
CA TYR A 283 -7.14 7.47 -8.22
C TYR A 283 -7.46 8.91 -7.87
N GLU A 284 -8.23 9.57 -8.71
CA GLU A 284 -8.82 10.87 -8.40
C GLU A 284 -10.10 10.68 -7.59
N TYR A 285 -10.31 11.49 -6.57
CA TYR A 285 -11.51 11.45 -5.73
C TYR A 285 -11.71 12.79 -5.04
N TYR A 286 -12.96 13.09 -4.70
CA TYR A 286 -13.28 14.22 -3.85
C TYR A 286 -13.27 13.79 -2.38
N ASN A 287 -12.39 14.42 -1.60
CA ASN A 287 -12.30 14.11 -0.18
C ASN A 287 -13.59 14.57 0.52
N ALA A 288 -14.16 13.68 1.33
CA ALA A 288 -15.35 13.97 2.13
C ALA A 288 -14.98 14.10 3.61
N THR A 289 -15.69 14.96 4.33
CA THR A 289 -15.54 15.18 5.76
C THR A 289 -16.87 15.02 6.46
N VAL A 290 -16.91 14.17 7.49
CA VAL A 290 -18.03 14.00 8.40
C VAL A 290 -17.61 14.52 9.77
N PHE A 291 -18.24 15.57 10.24
CA PHE A 291 -17.84 16.23 11.48
C PHE A 291 -17.85 15.28 12.66
N GLY A 292 -16.70 15.16 13.34
CA GLY A 292 -16.52 14.31 14.50
C GLY A 292 -16.46 12.81 14.22
N ARG A 293 -16.30 12.39 12.95
CA ARG A 293 -16.12 10.99 12.54
C ARG A 293 -15.02 10.87 11.52
N GLU A 294 -14.34 9.73 11.51
CA GLU A 294 -13.35 9.39 10.49
C GLU A 294 -14.01 8.59 9.37
N ILE A 295 -13.62 8.85 8.11
CA ILE A 295 -14.06 8.06 6.96
C ILE A 295 -12.87 7.24 6.45
N ILE A 296 -13.02 5.93 6.39
CA ILE A 296 -11.99 5.02 5.90
C ILE A 296 -12.49 4.25 4.68
N ASP A 297 -11.94 4.60 3.54
CA ASP A 297 -12.14 3.84 2.32
C ASP A 297 -11.25 2.59 2.34
N THR A 298 -11.85 1.40 2.40
CA THR A 298 -11.12 0.14 2.48
C THR A 298 -10.36 -0.19 1.21
N MET A 299 -10.71 0.38 0.05
CA MET A 299 -9.88 0.32 -1.15
C MET A 299 -8.58 1.11 -0.97
N PHE A 300 -8.65 2.33 -0.41
CA PHE A 300 -7.47 3.15 -0.12
C PHE A 300 -6.62 2.56 1.02
N LEU A 301 -7.27 1.96 2.00
CA LEU A 301 -6.60 1.22 3.07
C LEU A 301 -5.83 0.02 2.48
N SER A 302 -6.46 -0.75 1.58
CA SER A 302 -5.82 -1.87 0.89
C SER A 302 -4.62 -1.45 0.03
N LEU A 303 -4.72 -0.31 -0.68
CA LEU A 303 -3.60 0.28 -1.43
C LEU A 303 -2.43 0.67 -0.54
N SER A 304 -2.71 1.14 0.69
CA SER A 304 -1.69 1.52 1.67
C SER A 304 -1.09 0.30 2.37
N TYR A 305 -1.90 -0.72 2.61
CA TYR A 305 -1.51 -1.98 3.25
C TYR A 305 -0.63 -2.84 2.32
N ASP A 306 -0.96 -2.94 1.04
CA ASP A 306 -0.26 -3.75 0.05
C ASP A 306 0.99 -3.05 -0.51
N VAL A 307 1.95 -2.74 0.35
CA VAL A 307 3.24 -2.15 -0.04
C VAL A 307 3.97 -3.02 -1.07
N GLY A 308 3.83 -4.35 -0.96
CA GLY A 308 4.45 -5.33 -1.85
C GLY A 308 3.72 -5.53 -3.18
N ARG A 309 2.57 -4.89 -3.38
CA ARG A 309 1.72 -5.02 -4.58
C ARG A 309 1.41 -6.46 -4.93
N LYS A 310 0.94 -7.20 -3.94
CA LYS A 310 0.60 -8.61 -4.04
C LYS A 310 -0.85 -8.86 -4.44
N PHE A 311 -1.73 -7.87 -4.26
CA PHE A 311 -3.13 -8.00 -4.64
C PHE A 311 -3.30 -7.97 -6.16
N ILE A 312 -4.04 -8.95 -6.66
CA ILE A 312 -4.37 -9.08 -8.08
C ILE A 312 -5.30 -7.95 -8.54
N SER A 313 -6.18 -7.51 -7.64
CA SER A 313 -7.14 -6.43 -7.86
C SER A 313 -7.36 -5.70 -6.54
N TYR A 314 -7.76 -4.42 -6.62
CA TYR A 314 -8.17 -3.65 -5.44
C TYR A 314 -9.70 -3.51 -5.36
N GLY A 315 -10.48 -4.37 -6.01
CA GLY A 315 -11.91 -4.50 -5.78
C GLY A 315 -12.19 -5.34 -4.53
N LEU A 316 -13.33 -5.11 -3.87
CA LEU A 316 -13.70 -5.78 -2.62
C LEU A 316 -13.61 -7.30 -2.73
N LYS A 317 -14.36 -7.88 -3.63
CA LYS A 317 -14.49 -9.34 -3.80
C LYS A 317 -13.16 -10.04 -4.13
N PRO A 318 -12.35 -9.57 -5.11
CA PRO A 318 -11.03 -10.15 -5.37
C PRO A 318 -10.06 -10.10 -4.18
N ILE A 319 -10.12 -9.05 -3.35
CA ILE A 319 -9.25 -8.98 -2.17
C ILE A 319 -9.71 -9.97 -1.10
N ILE A 320 -11.01 -10.02 -0.82
CA ILE A 320 -11.62 -10.95 0.14
C ILE A 320 -11.29 -12.39 -0.22
N GLU A 321 -11.47 -12.77 -1.50
CA GLU A 321 -11.12 -14.10 -2.00
C GLU A 321 -9.62 -14.39 -1.87
N GLN A 322 -8.76 -13.47 -2.28
CA GLN A 322 -7.30 -13.64 -2.21
C GLN A 322 -6.79 -13.77 -0.77
N LEU A 323 -7.45 -13.12 0.19
CA LEU A 323 -7.11 -13.17 1.61
C LEU A 323 -7.76 -14.36 2.34
N GLY A 324 -8.64 -15.12 1.69
CA GLY A 324 -9.36 -16.22 2.30
C GLY A 324 -10.38 -15.77 3.36
N LEU A 325 -10.90 -14.54 3.22
CA LEU A 325 -11.91 -13.97 4.13
C LEU A 325 -13.34 -14.22 3.62
N GLU A 326 -13.49 -14.84 2.45
CA GLU A 326 -14.79 -15.10 1.86
C GLU A 326 -15.64 -16.01 2.75
N LYS A 327 -16.85 -15.55 3.08
CA LYS A 327 -17.83 -16.32 3.85
C LYS A 327 -18.25 -17.57 3.07
N PRO A 328 -18.33 -18.77 3.68
CA PRO A 328 -18.89 -19.94 3.03
C PRO A 328 -20.31 -19.69 2.53
N GLY A 329 -20.55 -19.99 1.25
CA GLY A 329 -21.88 -19.79 0.64
C GLY A 329 -22.18 -18.35 0.22
N ARG A 330 -21.16 -17.47 0.17
CA ARG A 330 -21.31 -16.09 -0.29
C ARG A 330 -21.98 -16.02 -1.68
N ILE A 331 -22.99 -15.19 -1.81
CA ILE A 331 -23.69 -14.96 -3.06
C ILE A 331 -22.83 -14.10 -3.98
N LYS A 332 -22.64 -14.57 -5.23
CA LYS A 332 -22.01 -13.83 -6.31
C LYS A 332 -23.08 -13.37 -7.28
N TRP A 333 -23.14 -12.07 -7.57
CA TRP A 333 -24.17 -11.48 -8.43
C TRP A 333 -23.58 -11.03 -9.75
N ASP A 334 -24.28 -11.32 -10.86
CA ASP A 334 -23.94 -10.82 -12.20
C ASP A 334 -24.95 -9.75 -12.65
N PHE A 335 -24.61 -8.51 -12.43
CA PHE A 335 -25.43 -7.34 -12.79
C PHE A 335 -25.70 -7.20 -14.31
N LYS A 336 -24.98 -7.92 -15.17
CA LYS A 336 -25.23 -7.94 -16.60
C LYS A 336 -26.39 -8.89 -16.94
N ALA A 337 -26.42 -10.02 -16.26
CA ALA A 337 -27.49 -11.01 -16.44
C ALA A 337 -28.77 -10.59 -15.71
N ASP A 338 -28.63 -10.00 -14.53
CA ASP A 338 -29.73 -9.59 -13.67
C ASP A 338 -29.58 -8.13 -13.22
N PRO A 339 -30.06 -7.15 -13.99
CA PRO A 339 -30.05 -5.73 -13.60
C PRO A 339 -30.92 -5.47 -12.37
N VAL A 340 -30.51 -4.55 -11.51
CA VAL A 340 -31.22 -4.20 -10.26
C VAL A 340 -32.69 -3.81 -10.50
N SER A 341 -32.97 -3.13 -11.60
CA SER A 341 -34.35 -2.75 -11.99
C SER A 341 -35.28 -3.96 -12.23
N GLU A 342 -34.74 -5.10 -12.70
CA GLU A 342 -35.48 -6.33 -12.92
C GLU A 342 -35.60 -7.18 -11.67
N ILE A 343 -34.56 -7.19 -10.82
CA ILE A 343 -34.52 -7.92 -9.55
C ILE A 343 -35.60 -7.42 -8.61
N LYS A 344 -35.82 -6.10 -8.55
CA LYS A 344 -36.74 -5.43 -7.61
C LYS A 344 -38.18 -5.96 -7.76
N SER A 345 -38.56 -6.44 -8.94
CA SER A 345 -39.88 -7.02 -9.21
C SER A 345 -40.02 -8.52 -8.90
N ASN A 346 -38.91 -9.21 -8.57
CA ASN A 346 -38.91 -10.65 -8.28
C ASN A 346 -38.58 -10.90 -6.80
N PRO A 347 -39.51 -11.34 -5.95
CA PRO A 347 -39.31 -11.49 -4.50
C PRO A 347 -38.15 -12.42 -4.11
N GLU A 348 -37.97 -13.54 -4.84
CA GLU A 348 -36.89 -14.50 -4.54
C GLU A 348 -35.51 -13.92 -4.89
N LYS A 349 -35.37 -13.29 -6.04
CA LYS A 349 -34.16 -12.60 -6.43
C LYS A 349 -33.87 -11.42 -5.49
N TRP A 350 -34.90 -10.69 -5.08
CA TRP A 350 -34.76 -9.58 -4.15
C TRP A 350 -34.24 -10.04 -2.78
N LYS A 351 -34.73 -11.18 -2.29
CA LYS A 351 -34.23 -11.78 -1.05
C LYS A 351 -32.74 -12.11 -1.15
N GLN A 352 -32.31 -12.79 -2.22
CA GLN A 352 -30.89 -13.11 -2.45
C GLN A 352 -30.03 -11.85 -2.62
N PHE A 353 -30.58 -10.81 -3.25
CA PHE A 353 -29.89 -9.55 -3.45
C PHE A 353 -29.69 -8.79 -2.12
N ARG A 354 -30.63 -8.88 -1.20
CA ARG A 354 -30.46 -8.36 0.17
C ARG A 354 -29.32 -9.06 0.91
N GLU A 355 -29.25 -10.38 0.86
CA GLU A 355 -28.17 -11.17 1.45
C GLU A 355 -26.81 -10.81 0.82
N TYR A 356 -26.76 -10.61 -0.50
CA TYR A 356 -25.59 -10.16 -1.22
C TYR A 356 -25.09 -8.79 -0.72
N CYS A 357 -25.98 -7.81 -0.55
CA CYS A 357 -25.68 -6.48 -0.06
C CYS A 357 -25.18 -6.52 1.41
N GLU A 358 -25.78 -7.36 2.27
CA GLU A 358 -25.33 -7.55 3.65
C GLU A 358 -23.91 -8.15 3.71
N ASP A 359 -23.59 -9.10 2.81
CA ASP A 359 -22.26 -9.69 2.71
C ASP A 359 -21.19 -8.65 2.29
N ASP A 360 -21.51 -7.66 1.44
CA ASP A 360 -20.57 -6.61 1.03
C ASP A 360 -20.22 -5.69 2.22
N GLY A 361 -21.18 -5.37 3.09
CA GLY A 361 -20.93 -4.65 4.35
C GLY A 361 -20.04 -5.44 5.33
N ASP A 362 -20.27 -6.75 5.46
CA ASP A 362 -19.44 -7.63 6.29
C ASP A 362 -18.00 -7.71 5.77
N ASP A 363 -17.83 -7.86 4.46
CA ASP A 363 -16.53 -7.92 3.79
C ASP A 363 -15.74 -6.62 3.99
N ALA A 364 -16.41 -5.47 3.90
CA ALA A 364 -15.78 -4.18 4.14
C ALA A 364 -15.27 -4.05 5.59
N LEU A 365 -16.04 -4.50 6.59
CA LEU A 365 -15.59 -4.54 7.98
C LEU A 365 -14.45 -5.52 8.19
N ALA A 366 -14.50 -6.70 7.58
CA ALA A 366 -13.44 -7.71 7.69
C ALA A 366 -12.11 -7.19 7.12
N LEU A 367 -12.13 -6.48 5.98
CA LEU A 367 -10.94 -5.82 5.43
C LEU A 367 -10.43 -4.71 6.35
N PHE A 368 -11.33 -3.89 6.88
CA PHE A 368 -10.97 -2.85 7.83
C PHE A 368 -10.26 -3.45 9.05
N ASP A 369 -10.87 -4.43 9.72
CA ASP A 369 -10.34 -5.04 10.94
C ASP A 369 -8.99 -5.76 10.72
N LEU A 370 -8.78 -6.33 9.53
CA LEU A 370 -7.50 -6.94 9.18
C LEU A 370 -6.38 -5.92 8.97
N MET A 371 -6.68 -4.81 8.31
CA MET A 371 -5.66 -3.91 7.77
C MET A 371 -5.40 -2.67 8.63
N ILE A 372 -6.41 -2.20 9.38
CA ILE A 372 -6.33 -0.93 10.11
C ILE A 372 -5.34 -0.93 11.28
N PRO A 373 -5.08 -2.04 12.01
CA PRO A 373 -4.32 -1.98 13.26
C PRO A 373 -2.96 -1.31 13.13
N SER A 374 -2.20 -1.60 12.08
CA SER A 374 -0.89 -0.98 11.87
C SER A 374 -0.99 0.54 11.68
N PHE A 375 -2.00 1.03 10.98
CA PHE A 375 -2.22 2.47 10.77
C PHE A 375 -2.78 3.14 12.02
N PHE A 376 -3.62 2.45 12.77
CA PHE A 376 -4.15 2.91 14.04
C PHE A 376 -3.03 3.19 15.06
N TYR A 377 -2.14 2.23 15.28
CA TYR A 377 -1.01 2.40 16.20
C TYR A 377 0.00 3.43 15.70
N LEU A 378 0.21 3.51 14.39
CA LEU A 378 1.03 4.57 13.83
C LEU A 378 0.41 5.96 14.06
N ASN A 379 -0.91 6.08 13.98
CA ASN A 379 -1.64 7.33 14.19
C ASN A 379 -1.54 7.85 15.64
N GLN A 380 -1.27 6.99 16.63
CA GLN A 380 -0.96 7.43 17.98
C GLN A 380 0.30 8.30 18.07
N SER A 381 1.22 8.17 17.11
CA SER A 381 2.48 8.93 17.06
C SER A 381 2.48 10.05 16.01
N VAL A 382 1.63 10.01 15.01
CA VAL A 382 1.61 10.98 13.91
C VAL A 382 0.47 11.98 14.07
N PRO A 383 0.73 13.31 14.00
CA PRO A 383 -0.29 14.35 14.18
C PRO A 383 -1.12 14.56 12.90
N LYS A 384 -1.91 13.57 12.56
CA LYS A 384 -2.89 13.56 11.46
C LYS A 384 -4.15 12.84 11.89
N THR A 385 -5.28 13.13 11.24
CA THR A 385 -6.49 12.32 11.41
C THR A 385 -6.29 10.92 10.84
N LEU A 386 -7.06 9.92 11.25
CA LEU A 386 -6.95 8.56 10.73
C LEU A 386 -7.21 8.53 9.21
N GLN A 387 -8.19 9.30 8.75
CA GLN A 387 -8.48 9.48 7.33
C GLN A 387 -7.25 10.02 6.57
N GLN A 388 -6.57 11.04 7.12
CA GLN A 388 -5.35 11.57 6.52
C GLN A 388 -4.21 10.57 6.54
N MET A 389 -4.10 9.73 7.58
CA MET A 389 -3.09 8.65 7.64
C MET A 389 -3.23 7.68 6.47
N ILE A 390 -4.45 7.30 6.12
CA ILE A 390 -4.71 6.40 5.01
C ILE A 390 -4.53 7.11 3.66
N ASN A 391 -5.02 8.35 3.55
CA ASN A 391 -5.12 9.02 2.25
C ASN A 391 -3.84 9.72 1.80
N THR A 392 -2.90 10.03 2.73
CA THR A 392 -1.67 10.77 2.39
C THR A 392 -0.43 9.86 2.33
N ALA A 393 0.59 10.35 1.62
CA ALA A 393 1.87 9.66 1.53
C ALA A 393 2.64 9.70 2.86
N THR A 394 3.39 8.65 3.18
CA THR A 394 4.16 8.49 4.42
C THR A 394 5.17 9.63 4.65
N GLY A 395 5.76 10.18 3.59
CA GLY A 395 6.65 11.36 3.71
C GLY A 395 5.95 12.55 4.34
N SER A 396 4.66 12.80 4.01
CA SER A 396 3.85 13.85 4.65
C SER A 396 3.60 13.56 6.13
N GLN A 397 3.42 12.29 6.51
CA GLN A 397 3.22 11.87 7.89
C GLN A 397 4.48 12.15 8.73
N ILE A 398 5.66 11.78 8.22
CA ILE A 398 6.95 12.07 8.87
C ILE A 398 7.20 13.57 8.95
N ASN A 399 6.84 14.33 7.91
CA ASN A 399 6.98 15.79 7.95
C ASN A 399 6.13 16.39 9.07
N SER A 400 4.88 15.99 9.20
CA SER A 400 4.00 16.47 10.28
C SER A 400 4.55 16.08 11.66
N PHE A 401 5.06 14.86 11.81
CA PHE A 401 5.75 14.42 13.01
C PHE A 401 6.95 15.34 13.35
N MET A 402 7.82 15.60 12.39
CA MET A 402 9.00 16.47 12.57
C MET A 402 8.60 17.93 12.88
N VAL A 403 7.60 18.47 12.18
CA VAL A 403 7.10 19.83 12.45
C VAL A 403 6.53 19.91 13.87
N ARG A 404 5.72 18.95 14.31
CA ARG A 404 5.21 18.89 15.68
C ARG A 404 6.35 18.86 16.70
N SER A 405 7.36 18.01 16.50
CA SER A 405 8.45 17.82 17.45
C SER A 405 9.24 19.10 17.76
N TYR A 406 9.20 20.06 16.84
CA TYR A 406 9.80 21.38 16.99
C TYR A 406 8.79 22.44 17.46
N LEU A 407 7.61 22.47 16.83
CA LEU A 407 6.65 23.55 17.02
C LEU A 407 6.00 23.52 18.41
N GLN A 408 5.76 22.36 18.98
CA GLN A 408 5.26 22.23 20.36
C GLN A 408 6.25 22.78 21.41
N ASP A 409 7.55 22.90 21.06
CA ASP A 409 8.60 23.52 21.85
C ASP A 409 8.81 25.01 21.51
N SER A 410 7.90 25.60 20.72
CA SER A 410 8.05 26.98 20.20
C SER A 410 9.38 27.20 19.47
N HIS A 411 9.90 26.17 18.79
CA HIS A 411 11.11 26.23 18.00
C HIS A 411 10.81 26.54 16.54
N SER A 412 11.73 27.23 15.89
CA SER A 412 11.67 27.58 14.46
C SER A 412 11.62 26.33 13.56
N ILE A 413 10.91 26.46 12.43
CA ILE A 413 10.64 25.37 11.49
C ILE A 413 11.50 25.52 10.24
N ALA A 414 12.06 24.41 9.77
CA ALA A 414 12.88 24.36 8.57
C ALA A 414 12.06 24.62 7.31
N LYS A 415 12.73 25.05 6.24
CA LYS A 415 12.17 25.15 4.88
C LYS A 415 12.62 23.96 4.06
N THR A 416 11.77 23.52 3.10
CA THR A 416 12.12 22.49 2.14
C THR A 416 13.39 22.84 1.35
N THR A 417 14.21 21.83 1.07
CA THR A 417 15.32 21.90 0.11
C THR A 417 14.87 21.27 -1.20
N LYS A 418 15.27 21.86 -2.33
CA LYS A 418 15.00 21.27 -3.64
C LYS A 418 15.68 19.89 -3.73
N ALA A 419 14.94 18.90 -4.21
CA ALA A 419 15.50 17.58 -4.43
C ALA A 419 16.36 17.56 -5.69
N GLU A 420 17.53 16.92 -5.60
CA GLU A 420 18.37 16.63 -6.74
C GLU A 420 18.41 15.12 -6.96
N SER A 421 18.57 14.70 -8.22
CA SER A 421 18.70 13.28 -8.51
C SER A 421 20.07 12.79 -8.04
N PHE A 422 20.09 11.66 -7.36
CA PHE A 422 21.32 11.00 -6.91
C PHE A 422 21.29 9.51 -7.30
N GLU A 423 22.46 8.89 -7.24
CA GLU A 423 22.60 7.48 -7.55
C GLU A 423 21.92 6.59 -6.50
N GLY A 424 21.04 5.70 -6.95
CA GLY A 424 20.32 4.75 -6.10
C GLY A 424 21.18 3.55 -5.69
N ALA A 425 20.50 2.48 -5.28
CA ALA A 425 21.12 1.21 -4.90
C ALA A 425 21.67 0.43 -6.10
N ILE A 426 22.53 -0.55 -5.80
CA ILE A 426 23.02 -1.53 -6.77
C ILE A 426 21.95 -2.59 -6.98
N SER A 427 21.75 -2.97 -8.23
CA SER A 427 21.01 -4.17 -8.57
C SER A 427 21.67 -4.82 -9.78
N MET A 428 21.91 -6.11 -9.68
CA MET A 428 22.55 -6.93 -10.71
C MET A 428 21.94 -8.32 -10.69
N GLY A 429 21.82 -8.97 -11.82
CA GLY A 429 21.39 -10.37 -11.92
C GLY A 429 22.18 -11.05 -12.99
N ILE A 430 22.77 -12.19 -12.66
CA ILE A 430 23.50 -13.04 -13.61
C ILE A 430 22.48 -14.05 -14.16
N PRO A 431 22.08 -13.96 -15.45
CA PRO A 431 21.08 -14.86 -16.01
C PRO A 431 21.53 -16.34 -15.90
N GLY A 432 20.60 -17.19 -15.49
CA GLY A 432 20.84 -18.62 -15.32
C GLY A 432 19.88 -19.28 -14.34
N ILE A 433 19.98 -20.60 -14.21
CA ILE A 433 19.27 -21.40 -13.20
C ILE A 433 20.30 -21.89 -12.20
N TYR A 434 20.00 -21.64 -10.94
CA TYR A 434 20.89 -21.96 -9.82
C TYR A 434 20.17 -22.84 -8.80
N GLU A 435 20.87 -23.77 -8.21
CA GLU A 435 20.36 -24.66 -7.16
C GLU A 435 21.05 -24.37 -5.82
N ASN A 436 20.37 -24.69 -4.72
CA ASN A 436 20.88 -24.52 -3.36
C ASN A 436 21.37 -23.09 -3.05
N VAL A 437 20.61 -22.11 -3.54
CA VAL A 437 20.97 -20.69 -3.44
C VAL A 437 20.72 -20.16 -2.02
N ARG A 438 21.76 -19.65 -1.41
CA ARG A 438 21.70 -18.91 -0.14
C ARG A 438 21.37 -17.46 -0.42
N LYS A 439 20.46 -16.89 0.33
CA LYS A 439 20.11 -15.45 0.25
C LYS A 439 20.26 -14.79 1.60
N VAL A 440 21.01 -13.70 1.62
CA VAL A 440 21.22 -12.84 2.79
C VAL A 440 20.70 -11.44 2.51
N ASP A 441 20.17 -10.82 3.54
CA ASP A 441 19.53 -9.50 3.49
C ASP A 441 19.97 -8.66 4.69
N VAL A 442 20.23 -7.37 4.50
CA VAL A 442 20.57 -6.50 5.62
C VAL A 442 19.31 -6.02 6.32
N ALA A 443 19.19 -6.34 7.58
CA ALA A 443 18.05 -5.95 8.40
C ALA A 443 17.90 -4.42 8.46
N SER A 444 16.87 -3.89 7.77
CA SER A 444 16.59 -2.44 7.71
C SER A 444 17.83 -1.60 7.30
N LEU A 445 18.47 -1.92 6.18
CA LEU A 445 19.75 -1.34 5.73
C LEU A 445 19.81 0.18 5.88
N TYR A 446 18.91 0.93 5.28
CA TYR A 446 18.97 2.40 5.28
C TYR A 446 18.76 3.02 6.67
N PRO A 447 17.79 2.58 7.47
CA PRO A 447 17.69 2.99 8.87
C PRO A 447 18.95 2.70 9.70
N SER A 448 19.54 1.51 9.53
CA SER A 448 20.79 1.14 10.21
C SER A 448 21.96 2.05 9.82
N ILE A 449 22.08 2.37 8.53
CA ILE A 449 23.07 3.34 8.02
C ILE A 449 22.85 4.72 8.63
N MET A 450 21.60 5.20 8.67
CA MET A 450 21.28 6.51 9.22
C MET A 450 21.76 6.63 10.68
N ILE A 451 21.55 5.60 11.47
CA ILE A 451 21.99 5.58 12.89
C ILE A 451 23.49 5.39 13.00
N GLU A 452 24.08 4.40 12.33
CA GLU A 452 25.50 4.05 12.41
C GLU A 452 26.42 5.21 12.02
N TYR A 453 26.04 5.94 10.95
CA TYR A 453 26.83 7.03 10.40
C TYR A 453 26.32 8.42 10.79
N ASP A 454 25.39 8.53 11.76
CA ASP A 454 24.80 9.78 12.27
C ASP A 454 24.26 10.69 11.13
N VAL A 455 23.51 10.10 10.17
CA VAL A 455 23.04 10.80 8.97
C VAL A 455 21.76 11.54 9.24
N TYR A 456 21.85 12.82 9.51
CA TYR A 456 20.72 13.76 9.63
C TYR A 456 21.17 15.19 9.30
N ASN A 457 20.24 16.09 9.04
CA ASN A 457 20.57 17.48 8.76
C ASN A 457 20.77 18.26 10.05
N LYS A 458 22.02 18.46 10.47
CA LYS A 458 22.40 19.16 11.71
C LYS A 458 21.91 20.61 11.79
N TYR A 459 21.66 21.25 10.66
CA TYR A 459 21.15 22.62 10.60
C TYR A 459 19.63 22.68 10.72
N LYS A 460 18.90 21.79 10.01
CA LYS A 460 17.45 21.73 10.06
C LYS A 460 16.93 21.05 11.33
N ASP A 461 17.63 20.03 11.81
CA ASP A 461 17.27 19.18 12.96
C ASP A 461 18.33 19.25 14.07
N PRO A 462 18.58 20.45 14.66
CA PRO A 462 19.64 20.65 15.66
C PRO A 462 19.43 19.84 16.94
N LYS A 463 18.23 19.39 17.23
CA LYS A 463 17.90 18.54 18.38
C LYS A 463 18.04 17.04 18.07
N ARG A 464 18.37 16.68 16.82
CA ARG A 464 18.55 15.28 16.37
C ARG A 464 17.25 14.46 16.51
N HIS A 465 16.09 15.08 16.37
CA HIS A 465 14.80 14.45 16.62
C HIS A 465 14.53 13.29 15.65
N MET A 466 14.96 13.40 14.40
CA MET A 466 14.77 12.35 13.38
C MET A 466 15.49 11.06 13.78
N LEU A 467 16.79 11.12 14.10
CA LEU A 467 17.53 9.91 14.49
C LEU A 467 17.13 9.39 15.86
N LYS A 468 16.87 10.27 16.85
CA LYS A 468 16.34 9.84 18.15
C LYS A 468 15.02 9.06 17.99
N SER A 469 14.12 9.55 17.14
CA SER A 469 12.87 8.85 16.87
C SER A 469 13.11 7.52 16.17
N LEU A 470 14.03 7.47 15.22
CA LEU A 470 14.40 6.26 14.51
C LEU A 470 14.97 5.20 15.45
N GLU A 471 15.86 5.61 16.38
CA GLU A 471 16.42 4.75 17.42
C GLU A 471 15.33 4.18 18.33
N ILE A 472 14.41 5.04 18.82
CA ILE A 472 13.30 4.62 19.68
C ILE A 472 12.40 3.62 18.93
N PHE A 473 11.96 3.95 17.73
CA PHE A 473 11.10 3.06 16.95
C PHE A 473 11.77 1.73 16.61
N ARG A 474 13.08 1.72 16.31
CA ARG A 474 13.84 0.50 16.06
C ARG A 474 13.88 -0.38 17.32
N ASP A 475 14.21 0.18 18.45
CA ASP A 475 14.36 -0.57 19.70
C ASP A 475 13.02 -1.12 20.19
N GLU A 476 11.96 -0.32 20.11
CA GLU A 476 10.61 -0.77 20.40
C GLU A 476 10.13 -1.85 19.42
N ARG A 477 10.43 -1.70 18.13
CA ARG A 477 10.09 -2.69 17.11
C ARG A 477 10.75 -4.04 17.38
N LEU A 478 12.01 -4.06 17.77
CA LEU A 478 12.71 -5.30 18.09
C LEU A 478 12.04 -6.00 19.27
N LYS A 479 11.73 -5.26 20.35
CA LYS A 479 10.99 -5.79 21.50
C LYS A 479 9.61 -6.34 21.11
N ASN A 480 8.84 -5.57 20.35
CA ASN A 480 7.50 -5.99 19.91
C ASN A 480 7.55 -7.18 18.95
N LYS A 481 8.56 -7.28 18.08
CA LYS A 481 8.77 -8.43 17.21
C LYS A 481 9.07 -9.68 18.01
N GLU A 482 9.98 -9.58 18.98
CA GLU A 482 10.28 -10.68 19.90
C GLU A 482 9.05 -11.10 20.71
N ALA A 483 8.32 -10.16 21.29
CA ALA A 483 7.09 -10.43 22.00
C ALA A 483 6.03 -11.12 21.12
N ALA A 484 5.88 -10.69 19.87
CA ALA A 484 4.97 -11.33 18.92
C ALA A 484 5.38 -12.78 18.59
N GLU A 485 6.68 -13.02 18.36
CA GLU A 485 7.21 -14.36 18.09
C GLU A 485 7.06 -15.30 19.29
N LEU A 486 7.22 -14.79 20.49
CA LEU A 486 7.18 -15.57 21.74
C LEU A 486 5.75 -15.83 22.23
N THR A 487 4.86 -14.84 22.15
CA THR A 487 3.51 -14.92 22.71
C THR A 487 2.45 -15.31 21.69
N GLY A 488 2.67 -15.04 20.39
CA GLY A 488 1.66 -15.16 19.34
C GLY A 488 0.57 -14.09 19.40
N VAL A 489 0.69 -13.10 20.28
CA VAL A 489 -0.30 -12.04 20.49
C VAL A 489 -0.26 -11.05 19.34
N LYS A 490 -1.39 -10.93 18.63
CA LYS A 490 -1.52 -10.07 17.43
C LYS A 490 -1.19 -8.60 17.70
N TYR A 491 -1.47 -8.08 18.88
CA TYR A 491 -1.17 -6.69 19.26
C TYR A 491 0.31 -6.33 19.04
N TYR A 492 1.24 -7.18 19.45
CA TYR A 492 2.68 -6.93 19.27
C TYR A 492 3.09 -7.01 17.79
N ASP A 493 2.47 -7.90 17.02
CA ASP A 493 2.71 -7.97 15.57
C ASP A 493 2.19 -6.72 14.86
N ASP A 494 1.03 -6.21 15.24
CA ASP A 494 0.47 -4.96 14.71
C ASP A 494 1.35 -3.75 15.04
N LEU A 495 1.86 -3.66 16.26
CA LEU A 495 2.79 -2.60 16.69
C LEU A 495 4.11 -2.65 15.91
N GLN A 496 4.76 -3.82 15.83
CA GLN A 496 6.04 -3.92 15.11
C GLN A 496 5.87 -3.63 13.62
N ASN A 497 4.71 -3.96 13.03
CA ASN A 497 4.40 -3.64 11.64
C ASN A 497 4.20 -2.14 11.44
N ALA A 498 3.51 -1.45 12.36
CA ALA A 498 3.36 0.00 12.36
C ALA A 498 4.72 0.71 12.40
N GLN A 499 5.58 0.29 13.33
CA GLN A 499 6.93 0.84 13.50
C GLN A 499 7.80 0.56 12.26
N LYS A 500 7.70 -0.63 11.65
CA LYS A 500 8.40 -0.97 10.41
C LYS A 500 8.06 -0.04 9.26
N ILE A 501 6.78 0.30 9.10
CA ILE A 501 6.32 1.23 8.04
C ILE A 501 7.00 2.59 8.22
N LEU A 502 7.00 3.14 9.44
CA LEU A 502 7.58 4.44 9.72
C LEU A 502 9.10 4.45 9.53
N ILE A 503 9.79 3.47 10.12
CA ILE A 503 11.25 3.32 10.03
C ILE A 503 11.72 3.29 8.57
N ASN A 504 11.09 2.44 7.74
CA ASN A 504 11.46 2.31 6.33
C ASN A 504 11.14 3.55 5.50
N SER A 505 10.18 4.37 5.96
CA SER A 505 9.78 5.59 5.25
C SER A 505 10.67 6.79 5.55
N MET A 506 11.46 6.75 6.64
CA MET A 506 12.31 7.89 7.05
C MET A 506 13.39 8.20 6.02
N TYR A 507 13.98 7.18 5.39
CA TYR A 507 14.92 7.38 4.29
C TYR A 507 14.26 8.09 3.09
N GLY A 508 13.10 7.58 2.63
CA GLY A 508 12.38 8.17 1.51
C GLY A 508 11.93 9.61 1.77
N PHE A 509 11.62 9.94 3.02
CA PHE A 509 11.33 11.30 3.47
C PHE A 509 12.52 12.25 3.23
N MET A 510 13.74 11.81 3.50
CA MET A 510 14.92 12.69 3.30
C MET A 510 15.10 13.12 1.85
N GLY A 511 14.84 12.22 0.88
CA GLY A 511 14.99 12.52 -0.53
C GLY A 511 13.80 13.27 -1.16
N ALA A 512 12.67 13.44 -0.45
CA ALA A 512 11.46 13.99 -1.01
C ALA A 512 11.43 15.52 -1.01
N GLU A 513 11.01 16.13 -2.13
CA GLU A 513 10.80 17.57 -2.23
C GLU A 513 9.47 18.00 -1.58
N GLY A 514 9.38 19.27 -1.16
CA GLY A 514 8.16 19.84 -0.57
C GLY A 514 7.98 19.59 0.92
N LEU A 515 8.91 18.89 1.56
CA LEU A 515 8.87 18.56 2.98
C LEU A 515 9.86 19.45 3.76
N ASN A 516 9.46 19.94 4.95
CA ASN A 516 10.23 20.92 5.71
C ASN A 516 11.63 20.44 6.12
N TYR A 517 11.70 19.18 6.56
CA TYR A 517 12.92 18.58 7.13
C TYR A 517 13.61 17.61 6.16
N ASN A 518 13.33 17.68 4.85
CA ASN A 518 14.02 16.85 3.86
C ASN A 518 15.54 17.16 3.84
N TYR A 519 16.32 16.14 3.46
CA TYR A 519 17.78 16.21 3.41
C TYR A 519 18.30 15.35 2.23
N PRO A 520 18.20 15.85 0.98
CA PRO A 520 18.59 15.11 -0.21
C PRO A 520 20.05 14.64 -0.21
N GLU A 521 20.98 15.45 0.30
CA GLU A 521 22.40 15.08 0.43
C GLU A 521 22.59 13.92 1.40
N GLY A 522 21.82 13.90 2.50
CA GLY A 522 21.81 12.79 3.43
C GLY A 522 21.24 11.51 2.81
N ALA A 523 20.18 11.64 1.98
CA ALA A 523 19.63 10.51 1.25
C ALA A 523 20.65 9.92 0.25
N ALA A 524 21.42 10.78 -0.44
CA ALA A 524 22.51 10.36 -1.31
C ALA A 524 23.61 9.61 -0.53
N LEU A 525 24.02 10.14 0.63
CA LEU A 525 25.01 9.51 1.50
C LEU A 525 24.53 8.13 1.99
N VAL A 526 23.26 7.99 2.37
CA VAL A 526 22.69 6.70 2.80
C VAL A 526 22.78 5.65 1.68
N THR A 527 22.43 6.02 0.44
CA THR A 527 22.57 5.09 -0.69
C THR A 527 24.02 4.78 -1.04
N GLU A 528 24.92 5.75 -0.91
CA GLU A 528 26.36 5.55 -1.08
C GLU A 528 26.90 4.52 -0.08
N LYS A 529 26.60 4.71 1.21
CA LYS A 529 26.98 3.73 2.25
C LYS A 529 26.31 2.38 2.06
N GLY A 530 25.07 2.35 1.59
CA GLY A 530 24.38 1.11 1.22
C GLY A 530 25.11 0.35 0.11
N ARG A 531 25.58 1.06 -0.92
CA ARG A 531 26.42 0.45 -1.98
C ARG A 531 27.75 -0.08 -1.42
N GLU A 532 28.45 0.67 -0.58
CA GLU A 532 29.70 0.22 0.06
C GLU A 532 29.50 -1.07 0.87
N ILE A 533 28.44 -1.14 1.68
CA ILE A 533 28.11 -2.33 2.49
C ILE A 533 27.84 -3.52 1.59
N LEU A 534 27.04 -3.34 0.56
CA LEU A 534 26.69 -4.40 -0.38
C LEU A 534 27.90 -4.91 -1.14
N LEU A 535 28.74 -4.02 -1.68
CA LEU A 535 29.98 -4.36 -2.37
C LEU A 535 30.94 -5.14 -1.47
N LYS A 536 31.07 -4.74 -0.21
CA LYS A 536 31.91 -5.43 0.78
C LYS A 536 31.37 -6.83 1.09
N GLY A 537 30.04 -7.00 1.17
CA GLY A 537 29.38 -8.30 1.35
C GLY A 537 29.61 -9.23 0.14
N VAL A 538 29.45 -8.72 -1.07
CA VAL A 538 29.70 -9.50 -2.30
C VAL A 538 31.19 -9.88 -2.41
N LYS A 539 32.10 -8.97 -2.09
CA LYS A 539 33.53 -9.26 -2.07
C LYS A 539 33.89 -10.34 -1.03
N TRP A 540 33.24 -10.33 0.13
CA TRP A 540 33.38 -11.41 1.12
C TRP A 540 32.96 -12.75 0.54
N ALA A 541 31.80 -12.83 -0.14
CA ALA A 541 31.27 -14.07 -0.68
C ALA A 541 32.09 -14.60 -1.89
N THR A 542 32.49 -13.73 -2.79
CA THR A 542 33.04 -14.13 -4.11
C THR A 542 34.53 -13.84 -4.28
N GLY A 543 35.12 -13.02 -3.41
CA GLY A 543 36.49 -12.48 -3.63
C GLY A 543 36.56 -11.44 -4.75
N ARG A 544 35.50 -11.19 -5.48
CA ARG A 544 35.44 -10.31 -6.64
C ARG A 544 34.77 -8.98 -6.31
N GLU A 545 35.09 -7.96 -7.09
CA GLU A 545 34.44 -6.66 -7.01
C GLU A 545 33.33 -6.54 -8.05
N ILE A 546 32.30 -5.73 -7.74
CA ILE A 546 31.32 -5.29 -8.72
C ILE A 546 31.75 -3.91 -9.20
N ILE A 547 31.88 -3.76 -10.51
CA ILE A 547 32.28 -2.53 -11.18
C ILE A 547 31.13 -1.96 -12.02
N LYS A 548 31.17 -0.65 -12.21
CA LYS A 548 30.19 0.08 -13.01
C LYS A 548 30.73 0.27 -14.40
N VAL A 549 30.09 -0.30 -15.42
CA VAL A 549 30.50 -0.19 -16.82
C VAL A 549 29.45 0.58 -17.63
N VAL A 550 29.92 1.18 -18.74
CA VAL A 550 28.99 1.88 -19.68
C VAL A 550 28.28 0.81 -20.51
N LYS A 551 26.96 0.78 -20.37
CA LYS A 551 26.09 -0.15 -21.12
C LYS A 551 25.75 0.37 -22.52
N LYS A 552 25.43 1.66 -22.63
CA LYS A 552 25.00 2.28 -23.88
C LYS A 552 25.29 3.76 -23.86
N ILE A 553 25.78 4.27 -24.99
CA ILE A 553 25.91 5.69 -25.26
C ILE A 553 24.84 6.08 -26.28
N VAL A 554 24.07 7.12 -25.99
CA VAL A 554 23.07 7.68 -26.91
C VAL A 554 23.56 9.08 -27.31
N ASN A 555 23.49 9.41 -28.59
CA ASN A 555 24.01 10.68 -29.15
C ASN A 555 25.52 10.87 -28.87
N GLU A 556 26.31 9.86 -29.08
CA GLU A 556 27.77 9.89 -28.87
C GLU A 556 28.40 11.04 -29.61
N GLY A 557 29.24 11.82 -28.93
CA GLY A 557 29.94 12.99 -29.50
C GLY A 557 29.06 14.21 -29.70
N LYS A 558 27.80 14.23 -29.26
CA LYS A 558 26.89 15.40 -29.36
C LYS A 558 26.72 16.06 -27.98
N GLU A 559 26.31 17.34 -28.00
CA GLU A 559 26.08 18.15 -26.81
C GLU A 559 25.07 17.52 -25.81
N ASN A 560 24.20 16.61 -26.28
CA ASN A 560 23.21 15.89 -25.51
C ASN A 560 23.54 14.39 -25.33
N GLU A 561 24.82 14.04 -25.29
CA GLU A 561 25.28 12.67 -25.05
C GLU A 561 24.75 12.15 -23.73
N LYS A 562 24.15 10.96 -23.75
CA LYS A 562 23.65 10.25 -22.55
C LYS A 562 24.29 8.88 -22.48
N LYS A 563 24.96 8.60 -21.34
CA LYS A 563 25.50 7.29 -21.00
C LYS A 563 24.55 6.58 -20.05
N THR A 564 24.23 5.33 -20.36
CA THR A 564 23.59 4.43 -19.39
C THR A 564 24.65 3.48 -18.87
N TYR A 565 24.52 3.09 -17.62
CA TYR A 565 25.48 2.26 -16.90
C TYR A 565 24.82 0.97 -16.43
N GLU A 566 25.61 -0.07 -16.26
CA GLU A 566 25.22 -1.29 -15.55
C GLU A 566 26.32 -1.73 -14.60
N TRP A 567 25.93 -2.50 -13.61
CA TRP A 567 26.85 -3.11 -12.66
C TRP A 567 27.15 -4.52 -13.11
N VAL A 568 28.43 -4.89 -13.13
CA VAL A 568 28.93 -6.21 -13.53
C VAL A 568 29.98 -6.70 -12.55
N LEU A 569 30.13 -8.02 -12.42
CA LEU A 569 31.20 -8.61 -11.64
C LEU A 569 32.53 -8.44 -12.40
N ASP A 570 33.60 -8.05 -11.71
CA ASP A 570 34.92 -7.92 -12.34
C ASP A 570 35.51 -9.29 -12.61
N ASP A 571 35.53 -9.69 -13.88
CA ASP A 571 36.02 -10.98 -14.34
C ASP A 571 37.55 -11.09 -14.31
N LYS A 572 38.28 -10.00 -14.06
CA LYS A 572 39.74 -9.97 -13.98
C LYS A 572 40.30 -10.56 -12.68
N ILE A 573 39.42 -10.70 -11.66
CA ILE A 573 39.79 -11.21 -10.33
C ILE A 573 39.27 -12.63 -10.19
N GLU A 574 40.17 -13.59 -9.95
CA GLU A 574 39.81 -14.98 -9.69
C GLU A 574 39.01 -15.13 -8.39
N PRO A 575 38.02 -16.02 -8.33
CA PRO A 575 37.22 -16.21 -7.10
C PRO A 575 38.08 -16.74 -5.97
N SER A 576 38.05 -16.09 -4.81
CA SER A 576 38.89 -16.49 -3.66
C SER A 576 38.21 -17.43 -2.67
N GLN A 577 36.86 -17.55 -2.68
CA GLN A 577 36.07 -18.21 -1.65
C GLN A 577 35.18 -19.37 -2.13
N GLY A 578 35.20 -19.72 -3.40
CA GLY A 578 34.36 -20.82 -3.93
C GLY A 578 32.86 -20.53 -3.99
N TYR A 579 32.37 -19.32 -3.67
CA TYR A 579 30.97 -18.95 -3.82
C TYR A 579 30.74 -18.25 -5.17
N THR A 580 29.65 -18.64 -5.83
CA THR A 580 29.23 -18.02 -7.10
C THR A 580 28.09 -17.05 -6.82
N LEU A 581 28.25 -15.79 -7.26
CA LEU A 581 27.20 -14.78 -7.16
C LEU A 581 26.05 -15.10 -8.11
N VAL A 582 24.83 -14.96 -7.63
CA VAL A 582 23.59 -15.18 -8.40
C VAL A 582 22.94 -13.85 -8.74
N ASN A 583 22.64 -13.04 -7.73
CA ASN A 583 22.08 -11.71 -7.92
C ASN A 583 22.36 -10.80 -6.72
N VAL A 584 22.18 -9.50 -6.97
CA VAL A 584 22.27 -8.43 -5.97
C VAL A 584 21.04 -7.55 -6.14
N ASP A 585 20.35 -7.20 -5.05
CA ASP A 585 19.18 -6.34 -5.11
C ASP A 585 19.06 -5.45 -3.87
N THR A 586 19.56 -4.21 -3.99
CA THR A 586 19.44 -3.12 -3.03
C THR A 586 20.10 -3.39 -1.66
N ASP A 587 19.59 -4.29 -0.87
CA ASP A 587 19.95 -4.63 0.51
C ASP A 587 20.25 -6.11 0.71
N SER A 588 20.24 -6.87 -0.37
CA SER A 588 20.44 -8.32 -0.36
C SER A 588 21.33 -8.80 -1.49
N PHE A 589 21.97 -9.93 -1.29
CA PHE A 589 22.60 -10.69 -2.38
C PHE A 589 22.38 -12.19 -2.18
N SER A 590 22.49 -12.91 -3.30
CA SER A 590 22.34 -14.36 -3.32
C SER A 590 23.58 -15.01 -3.93
N TYR A 591 24.00 -16.13 -3.37
CA TYR A 591 25.18 -16.88 -3.80
C TYR A 591 24.97 -18.39 -3.69
N VAL A 592 25.77 -19.13 -4.43
CA VAL A 592 25.79 -20.59 -4.44
C VAL A 592 27.17 -21.09 -3.98
N SER A 593 27.14 -22.16 -3.22
CA SER A 593 28.33 -23.02 -2.96
C SER A 593 27.95 -24.48 -3.15
N ASP A 594 28.92 -25.39 -3.03
CA ASP A 594 28.64 -26.80 -3.17
C ASP A 594 27.62 -27.32 -2.15
N GLY A 595 26.54 -27.90 -2.66
CA GLY A 595 25.48 -28.53 -1.88
C GLY A 595 24.53 -27.62 -1.11
N GLN A 596 23.48 -28.22 -0.55
CA GLN A 596 22.53 -27.54 0.37
C GLN A 596 23.20 -27.38 1.75
N PRO A 597 23.24 -26.17 2.33
CA PRO A 597 23.81 -25.99 3.65
C PRO A 597 22.86 -26.55 4.73
N THR A 598 23.42 -26.98 5.86
CA THR A 598 22.64 -27.11 7.09
C THR A 598 22.33 -25.72 7.67
N LYS A 599 21.35 -25.64 8.58
CA LYS A 599 21.04 -24.39 9.27
C LYS A 599 22.23 -23.84 10.06
N GLU A 600 23.00 -24.73 10.68
CA GLU A 600 24.19 -24.39 11.44
C GLU A 600 25.33 -23.88 10.54
N GLN A 601 25.51 -24.46 9.36
CA GLN A 601 26.50 -23.98 8.39
C GLN A 601 26.14 -22.59 7.91
N PHE A 602 24.89 -22.38 7.48
CA PHE A 602 24.46 -21.06 6.99
C PHE A 602 24.49 -20.00 8.09
N LYS A 603 24.15 -20.35 9.33
CA LYS A 603 24.30 -19.46 10.48
C LYS A 603 25.75 -19.03 10.68
N LYS A 604 26.71 -19.95 10.61
CA LYS A 604 28.15 -19.64 10.71
C LYS A 604 28.63 -18.73 9.59
N GLU A 605 28.19 -18.96 8.34
CA GLU A 605 28.49 -18.08 7.20
C GLU A 605 28.00 -16.65 7.48
N ILE A 606 26.78 -16.49 7.99
CA ILE A 606 26.23 -15.19 8.36
C ILE A 606 27.01 -14.55 9.52
N GLU A 607 27.40 -15.31 10.53
CA GLU A 607 28.24 -14.81 11.63
C GLU A 607 29.59 -14.29 11.12
N GLN A 608 30.25 -15.01 10.19
CA GLN A 608 31.48 -14.58 9.54
C GLN A 608 31.27 -13.31 8.69
N LEU A 609 30.15 -13.25 7.94
CA LEU A 609 29.79 -12.05 7.19
C LEU A 609 29.57 -10.86 8.12
N ASN A 610 28.85 -11.03 9.21
CA ASN A 610 28.58 -9.96 10.17
C ASN A 610 29.85 -9.46 10.87
N ALA A 611 30.84 -10.32 11.08
CA ALA A 611 32.10 -9.95 11.75
C ALA A 611 32.91 -8.86 11.02
N ILE A 612 32.63 -8.61 9.73
CA ILE A 612 33.31 -7.59 8.95
C ILE A 612 32.60 -6.24 8.90
N PHE A 613 31.44 -6.13 9.56
CA PHE A 613 30.60 -4.91 9.58
C PHE A 613 30.42 -4.35 10.99
N PRO A 614 30.10 -3.07 11.14
CA PRO A 614 29.68 -2.49 12.42
C PRO A 614 28.43 -3.18 12.97
N SER A 615 28.25 -3.15 14.27
CA SER A 615 27.19 -3.90 14.99
C SER A 615 25.75 -3.57 14.54
N LEU A 616 25.50 -2.36 14.06
CA LEU A 616 24.19 -1.96 13.55
C LEU A 616 23.91 -2.42 12.13
N ILE A 617 24.93 -2.86 11.39
CA ILE A 617 24.78 -3.41 10.04
C ILE A 617 24.76 -4.93 10.16
N THR A 618 23.56 -5.49 10.23
CA THR A 618 23.38 -6.92 10.50
C THR A 618 22.76 -7.61 9.28
N TRP A 619 23.51 -8.54 8.71
CA TRP A 619 23.03 -9.47 7.71
C TRP A 619 22.24 -10.59 8.36
N ALA A 620 21.13 -10.94 7.77
CA ALA A 620 20.20 -11.97 8.25
C ALA A 620 19.94 -13.02 7.18
N ASP A 621 19.49 -14.18 7.63
CA ASP A 621 19.02 -15.28 6.80
C ASP A 621 17.68 -14.90 6.12
N ASP A 622 17.67 -14.79 4.79
CA ASP A 622 16.43 -14.65 3.98
C ASP A 622 16.02 -15.99 3.32
N GLY A 623 16.72 -17.06 3.64
CA GLY A 623 16.41 -18.42 3.27
C GLY A 623 17.40 -19.08 2.31
N VAL A 624 17.23 -20.38 2.18
CA VAL A 624 17.92 -21.21 1.17
C VAL A 624 16.87 -21.67 0.16
N TYR A 625 17.20 -21.47 -1.11
CA TYR A 625 16.29 -21.73 -2.22
C TYR A 625 16.76 -22.96 -2.98
N SER A 626 15.85 -23.92 -3.19
CA SER A 626 16.12 -25.13 -3.97
C SER A 626 16.44 -24.79 -5.41
N LYS A 627 15.72 -23.79 -5.98
CA LYS A 627 15.98 -23.23 -7.31
C LYS A 627 15.76 -21.72 -7.36
N VAL A 628 16.63 -21.05 -8.08
CA VAL A 628 16.50 -19.63 -8.46
C VAL A 628 16.76 -19.51 -9.95
N ALA A 629 15.81 -18.99 -10.70
CA ALA A 629 15.99 -18.66 -12.10
C ALA A 629 16.09 -17.13 -12.23
N VAL A 630 17.27 -16.63 -12.59
CA VAL A 630 17.53 -15.22 -12.84
C VAL A 630 17.38 -14.93 -14.32
N LEU A 631 16.39 -14.11 -14.69
CA LEU A 631 16.12 -13.75 -16.08
C LEU A 631 16.94 -12.53 -16.51
N LYS A 632 16.96 -11.53 -15.64
CA LYS A 632 17.72 -10.28 -15.75
C LYS A 632 17.68 -9.55 -14.42
N THR A 633 18.41 -8.45 -14.31
CA THR A 633 18.38 -7.55 -13.16
C THR A 633 16.93 -7.27 -12.71
N LYS A 634 16.64 -7.47 -11.43
CA LYS A 634 15.33 -7.31 -10.78
C LYS A 634 14.20 -8.23 -11.31
N ASN A 635 14.51 -9.22 -12.13
CA ASN A 635 13.52 -10.18 -12.63
C ASN A 635 14.04 -11.60 -12.40
N TYR A 636 13.51 -12.26 -11.40
CA TYR A 636 13.90 -13.59 -11.00
C TYR A 636 12.80 -14.37 -10.31
N ILE A 637 12.92 -15.69 -10.35
CA ILE A 637 11.95 -16.65 -9.85
C ILE A 637 12.63 -17.44 -8.75
N LEU A 638 11.95 -17.61 -7.62
CA LEU A 638 12.49 -18.23 -6.41
C LEU A 638 11.59 -19.38 -5.96
N LYS A 639 12.17 -20.56 -5.71
CA LYS A 639 11.52 -21.68 -5.02
C LYS A 639 12.37 -22.05 -3.80
N LYS A 640 11.83 -21.86 -2.60
CA LYS A 640 12.55 -22.12 -1.35
C LYS A 640 12.69 -23.61 -1.08
N HIS A 641 13.70 -24.04 -0.34
CA HIS A 641 13.72 -25.39 0.22
C HIS A 641 12.62 -25.56 1.26
N LYS A 642 11.94 -26.69 1.29
CA LYS A 642 10.80 -26.97 2.17
C LYS A 642 11.16 -26.76 3.66
N ASP A 643 12.33 -27.23 4.08
CA ASP A 643 12.85 -27.13 5.45
C ASP A 643 13.14 -25.67 5.90
N TRP A 644 13.17 -24.75 4.96
CA TRP A 644 13.41 -23.32 5.17
C TRP A 644 12.12 -22.49 5.06
N CYS A 645 10.99 -23.12 4.74
CA CYS A 645 9.72 -22.44 4.62
C CYS A 645 9.06 -22.23 5.99
N LYS A 646 8.51 -21.03 6.17
CA LYS A 646 7.53 -20.77 7.23
C LYS A 646 6.16 -21.32 6.78
N PRO A 647 5.23 -21.66 7.67
CA PRO A 647 3.93 -22.23 7.30
C PRO A 647 3.18 -21.44 6.23
N LYS A 648 3.23 -20.11 6.27
CA LYS A 648 2.59 -19.21 5.28
C LYS A 648 3.24 -19.24 3.89
N GLU A 649 4.44 -19.78 3.76
CA GLU A 649 5.19 -19.89 2.51
C GLU A 649 4.94 -21.23 1.80
N LEU A 650 4.19 -22.11 2.44
CA LEU A 650 3.70 -23.36 1.86
C LEU A 650 2.32 -23.13 1.22
N ASP A 651 2.04 -23.87 0.14
CA ASP A 651 0.70 -23.92 -0.47
C ASP A 651 -0.22 -24.92 0.28
N LYS A 652 -1.44 -25.12 -0.25
CA LYS A 652 -2.43 -26.03 0.32
C LYS A 652 -1.97 -27.52 0.35
N ASP A 653 -1.02 -27.87 -0.50
CA ASP A 653 -0.47 -29.23 -0.64
C ASP A 653 0.82 -29.39 0.20
N GLY A 654 1.20 -28.34 0.94
CA GLY A 654 2.40 -28.32 1.77
C GLY A 654 3.70 -28.16 0.99
N GLU A 655 3.64 -27.68 -0.26
CA GLU A 655 4.80 -27.42 -1.09
C GLU A 655 5.21 -25.94 -1.07
N PRO A 656 6.51 -25.61 -1.24
CA PRO A 656 6.99 -24.25 -1.26
C PRO A 656 6.37 -23.43 -2.38
N LYS A 657 5.74 -22.30 -2.03
CA LYS A 657 5.19 -21.36 -3.00
C LYS A 657 6.30 -20.76 -3.88
N ILE A 658 6.04 -20.65 -5.17
CA ILE A 658 6.92 -19.94 -6.10
C ILE A 658 6.79 -18.44 -5.86
N THR A 659 7.91 -17.75 -5.69
CA THR A 659 7.96 -16.31 -5.54
C THR A 659 8.51 -15.67 -6.80
N LEU A 660 7.70 -14.79 -7.40
CA LEU A 660 8.09 -14.02 -8.58
C LEU A 660 8.59 -12.63 -8.16
N LYS A 661 9.70 -12.19 -8.69
CA LYS A 661 10.23 -10.82 -8.54
C LYS A 661 10.39 -10.17 -9.92
N GLY A 662 9.91 -8.93 -10.02
CA GLY A 662 9.99 -8.12 -11.24
C GLY A 662 8.65 -7.85 -11.91
N SER A 663 8.55 -6.66 -12.52
CA SER A 663 7.31 -6.18 -13.13
C SER A 663 6.87 -6.99 -14.36
N SER A 664 7.82 -7.50 -15.14
CA SER A 664 7.51 -8.30 -16.33
C SER A 664 6.91 -9.68 -16.01
N LEU A 665 7.26 -10.24 -14.85
CA LEU A 665 6.68 -11.50 -14.35
C LEU A 665 5.31 -11.30 -13.68
N LYS A 666 5.06 -10.11 -13.14
CA LYS A 666 3.85 -9.77 -12.38
C LYS A 666 2.83 -8.94 -13.17
N ASP A 667 2.99 -8.83 -14.49
CA ASP A 667 2.09 -8.00 -15.30
C ASP A 667 0.66 -8.56 -15.30
N GLN A 668 -0.21 -7.90 -14.56
CA GLN A 668 -1.63 -8.25 -14.41
C GLN A 668 -2.50 -7.82 -15.61
N LYS A 669 -1.92 -7.08 -16.55
CA LYS A 669 -2.62 -6.59 -17.75
C LYS A 669 -2.48 -7.55 -18.95
N LYS A 670 -1.73 -8.64 -18.80
CA LYS A 670 -1.62 -9.65 -19.86
C LYS A 670 -2.96 -10.34 -20.10
N GLU A 671 -3.12 -10.80 -21.33
CA GLU A 671 -4.20 -11.67 -21.74
C GLU A 671 -4.19 -12.96 -20.88
N PRO A 672 -5.34 -13.51 -20.47
CA PRO A 672 -5.42 -14.73 -19.67
C PRO A 672 -4.61 -15.89 -20.23
N ALA A 673 -4.66 -16.11 -21.56
CA ALA A 673 -3.89 -17.17 -22.24
C ALA A 673 -2.36 -16.96 -22.07
N LEU A 674 -1.88 -15.73 -22.21
CA LEU A 674 -0.45 -15.41 -22.06
C LEU A 674 0.02 -15.50 -20.61
N LYS A 675 -0.87 -15.20 -19.66
CA LYS A 675 -0.57 -15.36 -18.25
C LYS A 675 -0.44 -16.84 -17.89
N GLU A 676 -1.40 -17.66 -18.30
CA GLU A 676 -1.36 -19.12 -18.13
C GLU A 676 -0.11 -19.72 -18.77
N MET A 677 0.22 -19.32 -20.01
CA MET A 677 1.44 -19.73 -20.68
C MET A 677 2.68 -19.42 -19.84
N LEU A 678 2.79 -18.20 -19.32
CA LEU A 678 3.91 -17.79 -18.50
C LEU A 678 4.03 -18.65 -17.23
N ASP A 679 2.92 -18.92 -16.55
CA ASP A 679 2.89 -19.74 -15.34
C ASP A 679 3.33 -21.19 -15.63
N VAL A 680 2.87 -21.78 -16.73
CA VAL A 680 3.26 -23.15 -17.16
C VAL A 680 4.74 -23.20 -17.54
N LEU A 681 5.23 -22.20 -18.27
CA LEU A 681 6.66 -22.13 -18.65
C LEU A 681 7.56 -21.95 -17.40
N ILE A 682 7.16 -21.14 -16.43
CA ILE A 682 7.87 -20.98 -15.16
C ILE A 682 7.94 -22.32 -14.42
N TYR A 683 6.82 -23.05 -14.36
CA TYR A 683 6.79 -24.37 -13.74
C TYR A 683 7.78 -25.34 -14.40
N GLU A 684 7.82 -25.42 -15.73
CA GLU A 684 8.74 -26.30 -16.46
C GLU A 684 10.21 -25.90 -16.26
N ILE A 685 10.52 -24.60 -16.25
CA ILE A 685 11.88 -24.10 -15.97
C ILE A 685 12.34 -24.53 -14.57
N LEU A 686 11.49 -24.45 -13.58
CA LEU A 686 11.83 -24.81 -12.20
C LEU A 686 11.94 -26.33 -11.99
N ASN A 687 11.28 -27.16 -12.82
CA ASN A 687 11.21 -28.60 -12.60
C ASN A 687 12.08 -29.43 -13.56
N GLY A 688 12.72 -28.81 -14.54
CA GLY A 688 13.59 -29.59 -15.43
C GLY A 688 14.25 -28.84 -16.56
N ASN A 689 13.75 -27.62 -16.86
CA ASN A 689 14.24 -26.78 -17.98
C ASN A 689 14.38 -27.53 -19.32
N ASN A 690 13.43 -28.47 -19.60
CA ASN A 690 13.46 -29.23 -20.82
C ASN A 690 13.06 -28.36 -22.02
N LYS A 691 14.01 -28.02 -22.87
CA LYS A 691 13.89 -27.12 -24.01
C LYS A 691 12.81 -27.55 -25.01
N ASP A 692 12.75 -28.84 -25.29
CA ASP A 692 11.79 -29.41 -26.25
C ASP A 692 10.34 -29.30 -25.69
N LYS A 693 10.19 -29.57 -24.40
CA LYS A 693 8.90 -29.43 -23.71
C LYS A 693 8.47 -27.96 -23.64
N ILE A 694 9.39 -27.03 -23.35
CA ILE A 694 9.13 -25.59 -23.36
C ILE A 694 8.69 -25.13 -24.75
N ASN A 695 9.40 -25.56 -25.80
CA ASN A 695 9.02 -25.26 -27.19
C ASN A 695 7.65 -25.83 -27.55
N THR A 696 7.36 -27.09 -27.16
CA THR A 696 6.05 -27.71 -27.34
C THR A 696 4.94 -26.92 -26.68
N LEU A 697 5.17 -26.42 -25.47
CA LEU A 697 4.20 -25.57 -24.76
C LEU A 697 3.98 -24.22 -25.49
N ILE A 698 5.05 -23.58 -25.98
CA ILE A 698 4.92 -22.33 -26.75
C ILE A 698 4.12 -22.60 -28.03
N HIS A 699 4.41 -23.67 -28.76
CA HIS A 699 3.66 -24.06 -29.96
C HIS A 699 2.18 -24.30 -29.68
N LYS A 700 1.82 -24.93 -28.54
CA LYS A 700 0.43 -25.11 -28.12
C LYS A 700 -0.34 -23.78 -28.08
N TYR A 701 0.26 -22.72 -27.49
CA TYR A 701 -0.39 -21.40 -27.43
C TYR A 701 -0.39 -20.69 -28.79
N GLN A 702 0.62 -20.94 -29.65
CA GLN A 702 0.59 -20.46 -31.02
C GLN A 702 -0.54 -21.09 -31.82
N ASP A 703 -0.75 -22.40 -31.69
CA ASP A 703 -1.86 -23.11 -32.32
C ASP A 703 -3.23 -22.63 -31.79
N GLU A 704 -3.36 -22.37 -30.46
CA GLU A 704 -4.56 -21.76 -29.89
C GLU A 704 -4.83 -20.36 -30.45
N ALA A 705 -3.80 -19.53 -30.65
CA ALA A 705 -3.93 -18.22 -31.27
C ALA A 705 -4.29 -18.29 -32.77
N MET A 706 -3.83 -19.29 -33.49
CA MET A 706 -4.20 -19.53 -34.88
C MET A 706 -5.63 -20.07 -35.05
N ASN A 707 -6.16 -20.76 -34.03
CA ASN A 707 -7.47 -21.42 -34.05
C ASN A 707 -8.32 -21.02 -32.82
N VAL A 708 -8.60 -19.72 -32.67
CA VAL A 708 -9.26 -19.17 -31.49
C VAL A 708 -10.66 -19.73 -31.30
N GLN A 709 -10.86 -20.53 -30.25
CA GLN A 709 -12.16 -21.06 -29.81
C GLN A 709 -12.81 -20.18 -28.74
N ASN A 710 -12.02 -19.50 -27.90
CA ASN A 710 -12.50 -18.64 -26.82
C ASN A 710 -11.75 -17.30 -26.83
N ILE A 711 -12.39 -16.30 -27.42
CA ILE A 711 -11.82 -14.96 -27.57
C ILE A 711 -11.54 -14.28 -26.23
N ASN A 712 -12.28 -14.57 -25.16
CA ASN A 712 -12.10 -13.97 -23.86
C ASN A 712 -10.72 -14.26 -23.24
N ARG A 713 -10.09 -15.39 -23.60
CA ARG A 713 -8.73 -15.74 -23.17
C ARG A 713 -7.66 -14.80 -23.75
N TRP A 714 -7.98 -14.13 -24.85
CA TRP A 714 -7.09 -13.25 -25.61
C TRP A 714 -7.42 -11.76 -25.46
N CYS A 715 -8.32 -11.42 -24.54
CA CYS A 715 -8.68 -10.04 -24.25
C CYS A 715 -7.77 -9.42 -23.18
N VAL A 716 -7.34 -8.19 -23.40
CA VAL A 716 -6.71 -7.37 -22.38
C VAL A 716 -7.78 -6.67 -21.55
N LYS A 717 -7.59 -6.66 -20.24
CA LYS A 717 -8.43 -5.90 -19.31
C LYS A 717 -7.95 -4.45 -19.21
N LYS A 718 -8.83 -3.50 -19.46
CA LYS A 718 -8.56 -2.06 -19.27
C LYS A 718 -9.61 -1.45 -18.33
N THR A 719 -9.23 -0.39 -17.62
CA THR A 719 -10.19 0.46 -16.93
C THR A 719 -10.52 1.62 -17.86
N TYR A 720 -11.80 1.86 -18.15
CA TYR A 720 -12.23 2.98 -18.96
C TYR A 720 -12.01 4.28 -18.19
N THR A 721 -11.38 5.27 -18.81
CA THR A 721 -10.97 6.52 -18.17
C THR A 721 -11.48 7.71 -18.96
N GLU A 722 -11.50 8.91 -18.34
CA GLU A 722 -11.80 10.19 -19.00
C GLU A 722 -11.00 10.38 -20.28
N LYS A 723 -9.69 10.12 -20.27
CA LYS A 723 -8.83 10.17 -21.46
C LYS A 723 -9.31 9.25 -22.58
N MET A 724 -9.83 8.07 -22.23
CA MET A 724 -10.40 7.14 -23.21
C MET A 724 -11.75 7.63 -23.72
N ARG A 725 -12.56 8.27 -22.87
CA ARG A 725 -13.81 8.91 -23.28
C ARG A 725 -13.55 10.05 -24.26
N GLU A 726 -12.52 10.85 -24.02
CA GLU A 726 -12.16 12.01 -24.83
C GLU A 726 -11.25 11.69 -26.03
N GLY A 727 -10.72 10.45 -26.09
CA GLY A 727 -9.84 10.01 -27.18
C GLY A 727 -8.46 10.66 -27.16
N GLU A 728 -7.99 11.07 -25.98
CA GLU A 728 -6.70 11.73 -25.79
C GLU A 728 -5.50 10.82 -26.02
N GLY A 729 -4.99 10.81 -27.24
CA GLY A 729 -3.88 9.99 -27.69
C GLY A 729 -4.32 8.69 -28.36
N LYS A 730 -3.39 8.05 -29.09
CA LYS A 730 -3.69 6.92 -29.99
C LYS A 730 -4.41 5.77 -29.27
N ILE A 731 -3.89 5.32 -28.13
CA ILE A 731 -4.48 4.17 -27.38
C ILE A 731 -5.87 4.53 -26.84
N ALA A 732 -6.05 5.75 -26.36
CA ALA A 732 -7.34 6.22 -25.84
C ALA A 732 -8.37 6.33 -26.97
N LEU A 733 -7.95 6.84 -28.14
CA LEU A 733 -8.79 6.92 -29.32
C LEU A 733 -9.20 5.52 -29.85
N ASP A 734 -8.27 4.56 -29.86
CA ASP A 734 -8.57 3.18 -30.24
C ASP A 734 -9.62 2.56 -29.32
N VAL A 735 -9.53 2.84 -28.00
CA VAL A 735 -10.56 2.38 -27.02
C VAL A 735 -11.89 3.11 -27.23
N GLN A 736 -11.87 4.44 -27.44
CA GLN A 736 -13.06 5.22 -27.72
C GLN A 736 -13.84 4.68 -28.94
N ASN A 737 -13.10 4.36 -30.01
CA ASN A 737 -13.70 3.79 -31.22
C ASN A 737 -14.31 2.41 -30.95
N ALA A 738 -13.62 1.54 -30.21
CA ALA A 738 -14.16 0.22 -29.84
C ALA A 738 -15.44 0.34 -28.99
N VAL A 739 -15.47 1.28 -28.04
CA VAL A 739 -16.65 1.56 -27.23
C VAL A 739 -17.80 2.09 -28.08
N SER A 740 -17.52 3.01 -28.99
CA SER A 740 -18.54 3.56 -29.90
C SER A 740 -19.14 2.46 -30.81
N GLU A 741 -18.31 1.55 -31.33
CA GLU A 741 -18.76 0.39 -32.10
C GLU A 741 -19.67 -0.54 -31.27
N ALA A 742 -19.26 -0.85 -30.03
CA ALA A 742 -20.00 -1.72 -29.13
C ALA A 742 -21.37 -1.12 -28.71
N LEU A 743 -21.43 0.18 -28.47
CA LEU A 743 -22.67 0.91 -28.19
C LEU A 743 -23.61 0.91 -29.41
N ASN A 744 -23.08 1.21 -30.61
CA ASN A 744 -23.85 1.21 -31.84
C ASN A 744 -24.40 -0.19 -32.17
N ALA A 745 -23.62 -1.23 -31.91
CA ALA A 745 -24.05 -2.63 -32.09
C ALA A 745 -24.96 -3.12 -30.95
N LYS A 746 -25.19 -2.33 -29.92
CA LYS A 746 -25.98 -2.67 -28.72
C LYS A 746 -25.50 -3.89 -27.95
N VAL A 747 -24.22 -4.23 -28.05
CA VAL A 747 -23.59 -5.29 -27.24
C VAL A 747 -23.24 -4.79 -25.84
N ILE A 748 -23.12 -3.46 -25.67
CA ILE A 748 -23.13 -2.78 -24.40
C ILE A 748 -24.17 -1.66 -24.44
N ASN A 749 -24.88 -1.45 -23.36
CA ASN A 749 -25.93 -0.42 -23.31
C ASN A 749 -25.37 0.93 -22.89
N ARG A 750 -24.33 0.93 -22.07
CA ARG A 750 -23.61 2.13 -21.61
C ARG A 750 -22.23 1.74 -21.10
N ILE A 751 -21.37 2.73 -20.92
CA ILE A 751 -20.07 2.60 -20.30
C ILE A 751 -19.75 3.88 -19.53
N GLN A 752 -19.03 3.72 -18.40
CA GLN A 752 -18.66 4.84 -17.53
C GLN A 752 -17.17 4.77 -17.15
N GLU A 753 -16.65 5.89 -16.70
CA GLU A 753 -15.32 5.94 -16.12
C GLU A 753 -15.24 5.04 -14.90
N GLY A 754 -14.16 4.25 -14.84
CA GLY A 754 -13.99 3.20 -13.82
C GLY A 754 -14.40 1.79 -14.29
N ASP A 755 -15.26 1.67 -15.29
CA ASP A 755 -15.69 0.37 -15.81
C ASP A 755 -14.53 -0.47 -16.33
N LYS A 756 -14.60 -1.78 -16.12
CA LYS A 756 -13.65 -2.74 -16.66
C LYS A 756 -14.13 -3.23 -18.00
N ILE A 757 -13.32 -2.97 -19.02
CA ILE A 757 -13.58 -3.41 -20.39
C ILE A 757 -12.54 -4.46 -20.79
N TYR A 758 -12.99 -5.40 -21.60
CA TYR A 758 -12.17 -6.46 -22.15
C TYR A 758 -12.12 -6.28 -23.67
N LEU A 759 -10.92 -6.17 -24.23
CA LEU A 759 -10.72 -5.84 -25.62
C LEU A 759 -9.70 -6.79 -26.23
N TYR A 760 -9.98 -7.25 -27.45
CA TYR A 760 -9.01 -7.98 -28.27
C TYR A 760 -8.56 -7.14 -29.48
N ASN A 761 -7.43 -7.52 -30.06
CA ASN A 761 -6.93 -6.92 -31.29
C ASN A 761 -7.51 -7.64 -32.51
N ALA A 762 -8.24 -6.89 -33.34
CA ALA A 762 -8.85 -7.35 -34.58
C ALA A 762 -8.10 -6.77 -35.79
N VAL A 763 -8.23 -7.42 -36.94
CA VAL A 763 -7.78 -6.90 -38.26
C VAL A 763 -8.93 -6.15 -38.91
N ASN A 764 -8.67 -4.91 -39.33
CA ASN A 764 -9.61 -4.12 -40.11
C ASN A 764 -8.93 -3.54 -41.36
N GLY A 765 -8.79 -4.38 -42.40
CA GLY A 765 -8.12 -4.01 -43.64
C GLY A 765 -6.60 -3.82 -43.51
N GLU A 766 -6.05 -3.10 -44.45
CA GLU A 766 -4.60 -2.79 -44.53
C GLU A 766 -4.36 -1.29 -44.50
N ARG A 767 -3.22 -0.89 -44.00
CA ARG A 767 -2.73 0.48 -44.02
C ARG A 767 -1.28 0.53 -44.47
N GLN A 768 -0.85 1.69 -44.95
CA GLN A 768 0.55 1.87 -45.29
C GLN A 768 1.42 1.89 -44.04
N LYS A 769 2.48 1.08 -44.04
CA LYS A 769 3.40 0.94 -42.89
C LYS A 769 4.13 2.26 -42.65
N LYS A 770 4.26 2.64 -41.38
CA LYS A 770 5.05 3.78 -40.92
C LYS A 770 6.16 3.33 -39.97
N ALA A 771 7.34 3.92 -40.08
CA ALA A 771 8.42 3.75 -39.12
C ALA A 771 8.91 5.13 -38.70
N LYS A 772 8.98 5.38 -37.37
CA LYS A 772 9.33 6.70 -36.79
C LYS A 772 8.49 7.87 -37.33
N GLY A 773 7.22 7.61 -37.69
CA GLY A 773 6.30 8.59 -38.23
C GLY A 773 6.32 8.73 -39.76
N GLU A 774 7.32 8.17 -40.46
CA GLU A 774 7.49 8.23 -41.89
C GLU A 774 6.93 7.00 -42.61
N LEU A 775 6.28 7.23 -43.75
CA LEU A 775 5.75 6.18 -44.60
C LEU A 775 6.89 5.33 -45.19
N GLN A 776 6.74 4.01 -45.18
CA GLN A 776 7.73 3.07 -45.66
C GLN A 776 7.40 2.60 -47.06
N PHE A 777 8.44 2.47 -47.91
CA PHE A 777 8.36 2.01 -49.29
C PHE A 777 9.35 0.86 -49.53
N TYR A 778 9.06 0.01 -50.48
CA TYR A 778 10.00 -0.95 -51.02
C TYR A 778 11.01 -0.20 -51.92
N LYS A 779 12.11 -0.86 -52.26
CA LYS A 779 13.14 -0.29 -53.15
C LYS A 779 12.62 0.10 -54.53
N ASP A 780 11.53 -0.52 -55.01
CA ASP A 780 10.83 -0.26 -56.24
C ASP A 780 9.75 0.86 -56.15
N GLY A 781 9.68 1.56 -55.02
CA GLY A 781 8.76 2.67 -54.79
C GLY A 781 7.35 2.26 -54.37
N ARG A 782 7.02 0.96 -54.31
CA ARG A 782 5.73 0.53 -53.84
C ARG A 782 5.57 0.75 -52.31
N PRO A 783 4.41 1.16 -51.83
CA PRO A 783 4.20 1.32 -50.39
C PRO A 783 4.26 -0.02 -49.68
N LYS A 784 4.96 -0.06 -48.54
CA LYS A 784 4.88 -1.21 -47.64
C LYS A 784 3.58 -1.16 -46.89
N MET A 785 2.77 -2.21 -47.04
CA MET A 785 1.48 -2.35 -46.32
C MET A 785 1.65 -3.17 -45.08
N GLU A 786 0.81 -2.93 -44.08
CA GLU A 786 0.67 -3.71 -42.87
C GLU A 786 -0.82 -3.84 -42.53
N LYS A 787 -1.19 -4.93 -41.84
CA LYS A 787 -2.56 -5.09 -41.35
C LYS A 787 -2.92 -3.94 -40.41
N ASN A 788 -4.09 -3.35 -40.62
CA ASN A 788 -4.61 -2.34 -39.71
C ASN A 788 -5.23 -3.02 -38.48
N THR A 789 -4.67 -2.78 -37.32
CA THR A 789 -5.15 -3.36 -36.07
C THR A 789 -6.06 -2.38 -35.35
N ILE A 790 -7.23 -2.86 -34.95
CA ILE A 790 -8.21 -2.11 -34.13
C ILE A 790 -8.53 -2.90 -32.86
N LEU A 791 -9.04 -2.22 -31.86
CA LEU A 791 -9.56 -2.86 -30.65
C LEU A 791 -11.06 -3.15 -30.80
N LYS A 792 -11.51 -4.31 -30.34
CA LYS A 792 -12.93 -4.70 -30.32
C LYS A 792 -13.31 -5.38 -29.02
N PHE A 793 -14.58 -5.30 -28.68
CA PHE A 793 -15.18 -6.09 -27.61
C PHE A 793 -15.35 -7.54 -28.04
N PRO A 794 -15.19 -8.53 -27.12
CA PRO A 794 -15.29 -9.95 -27.46
C PRO A 794 -16.67 -10.34 -28.02
N GLU A 795 -17.72 -9.64 -27.63
CA GLU A 795 -19.07 -9.84 -28.14
C GLU A 795 -19.23 -9.50 -29.64
N LEU A 796 -18.27 -8.74 -30.19
CA LEU A 796 -18.21 -8.38 -31.62
C LEU A 796 -17.25 -9.27 -32.43
N PHE A 797 -16.84 -10.39 -31.85
CA PHE A 797 -15.91 -11.31 -32.52
C PHE A 797 -16.50 -11.91 -33.79
N ALA A 798 -15.85 -11.66 -34.92
CA ALA A 798 -16.32 -12.08 -36.27
C ALA A 798 -15.18 -12.79 -37.05
N ASN A 799 -14.39 -13.63 -36.39
CA ASN A 799 -13.21 -14.29 -36.95
C ASN A 799 -12.17 -13.32 -37.52
N ASP A 800 -12.14 -12.10 -37.01
CA ASP A 800 -11.26 -11.00 -37.40
C ASP A 800 -10.03 -10.87 -36.46
N PHE A 801 -9.71 -11.92 -35.72
CA PHE A 801 -8.60 -11.97 -34.77
C PHE A 801 -7.25 -11.70 -35.45
N ASN A 802 -6.45 -10.79 -34.88
CA ASN A 802 -5.14 -10.46 -35.41
C ASN A 802 -4.09 -11.49 -34.97
N VAL A 803 -4.07 -12.63 -35.65
CA VAL A 803 -3.13 -13.73 -35.34
C VAL A 803 -1.69 -13.25 -35.27
N GLU A 804 -1.24 -12.40 -36.18
CA GLU A 804 0.17 -11.91 -36.22
C GLU A 804 0.51 -11.14 -34.94
N HIS A 805 -0.40 -10.28 -34.48
CA HIS A 805 -0.23 -9.54 -33.22
C HIS A 805 -0.08 -10.49 -32.05
N TYR A 806 -0.90 -11.53 -31.95
CA TYR A 806 -0.84 -12.44 -30.82
C TYR A 806 0.32 -13.44 -30.89
N LEU A 807 0.76 -13.84 -32.08
CA LEU A 807 2.00 -14.62 -32.24
C LEU A 807 3.22 -13.80 -31.77
N GLU A 808 3.26 -12.49 -32.06
CA GLU A 808 4.29 -11.58 -31.55
C GLU A 808 4.19 -11.45 -30.02
N ARG A 809 2.98 -11.31 -29.45
CA ARG A 809 2.74 -11.28 -28.01
C ARG A 809 3.17 -12.57 -27.30
N ILE A 810 2.93 -13.73 -27.91
CA ILE A 810 3.41 -15.04 -27.42
C ILE A 810 4.94 -15.04 -27.39
N LYS A 811 5.57 -14.63 -28.49
CA LYS A 811 7.03 -14.50 -28.59
C LYS A 811 7.59 -13.57 -27.52
N ASP A 812 7.05 -12.35 -27.39
CA ASP A 812 7.46 -11.39 -26.36
C ASP A 812 7.31 -11.96 -24.94
N THR A 813 6.26 -12.75 -24.70
CA THR A 813 6.03 -13.36 -23.39
C THR A 813 7.04 -14.48 -23.12
N ALA A 814 7.38 -15.30 -24.12
CA ALA A 814 8.43 -16.32 -24.01
C ALA A 814 9.81 -15.67 -23.86
N GLU A 815 10.08 -14.56 -24.56
CA GLU A 815 11.35 -13.81 -24.47
C GLU A 815 11.61 -13.25 -23.05
N ILE A 816 10.59 -13.08 -22.20
CA ILE A 816 10.81 -12.75 -20.79
C ILE A 816 11.68 -13.80 -20.10
N LEU A 817 11.54 -15.04 -20.50
CA LEU A 817 12.25 -16.20 -19.94
C LEU A 817 13.52 -16.58 -20.72
N ALA A 818 13.83 -15.87 -21.81
CA ALA A 818 14.95 -16.21 -22.70
C ALA A 818 16.31 -16.25 -21.99
N GLY A 819 16.49 -15.43 -20.94
CA GLY A 819 17.71 -15.42 -20.12
C GLY A 819 18.04 -16.75 -19.43
N VAL A 820 17.08 -17.69 -19.35
CA VAL A 820 17.26 -19.00 -18.73
C VAL A 820 17.00 -20.17 -19.69
N ILE A 821 16.22 -19.95 -20.77
CA ILE A 821 15.94 -20.98 -21.79
C ILE A 821 17.12 -21.16 -22.75
N ASN A 822 17.87 -20.07 -23.00
CA ASN A 822 18.95 -20.03 -23.99
C ASN A 822 20.37 -20.23 -23.43
N ASN A 823 20.52 -20.27 -22.10
CA ASN A 823 21.82 -20.37 -21.42
C ASN A 823 22.16 -21.82 -21.01
N GLU A 824 22.06 -22.81 -21.94
CA GLU A 824 22.69 -24.10 -21.82
C GLU A 824 23.84 -24.26 -22.86
#